data_485304cccf6338d5c0345f1c843621b9
#
_entry.id   485304cccf6338d5c0345f1c843621b9
#
_cell.length_a   1.000
_cell.length_b   1.000
_cell.length_c   1.000
_cell.angle_alpha   90.00
_cell.angle_beta   90.00
_cell.angle_gamma   90.00
#
_symmetry.space_group_name_H-M   'P 1'
#
loop_
_entity.id
_entity.type
_entity.pdbx_description
1 polymer ?
#
loop_
_entity_poly.entity_id
_entity_poly.type
_entity_poly.pdbx_seq_one_letter_code
_entity_poly.pdbx_strand_id
1 'polypeptide(L)'
;MERQRQYAECAERLNRVRLARAQALFSPLQRHLFNLIPLLLHQHHNRLPGYNGPMTPRGIKGFSNTISFKESLATLKLPLLEDSPHVSPVLEGVYVMGSTASFGQNPKSDVDVWLVYDAGLTLEEVELLRDKSLKLTQWFAGFQFEVNFYLVHPRQFCRDDACHQDAEWELLGHEHSGSAQHWLLLEEFYRSHIRLAGKTVAWWPNAEPCSDFLFLGDVHQLPANEYFGASLWQLYKGLDKPHKALLKVLLLEAYASNYPQTNLVSEWVWLRTLAGDFSNANDAYLLLYQYIESYLLKVGDRRRLEIVRRCFYLKCGIRLTDTEQYHDWRYHKLRQLVEQWEWPQSLLTTLDDCEHWHSGQLQWFNAQLNELMLASYQTLLHFASTHRLSEYFKIEDLGLLTRKLHTYFSEDKQQILRLNRLWSQSLAERNLTIVRSEQDGRCHLYRLSPEPRQFMGEVAIYQADDAASLMIWACLNGVATANSRWFEYGAGRLRCRRLNQVVERLLPYTEDKKWRVSKLDLCQPWHYRKLVWILNLEQDPSEHWQGQSLMLELMGSNLLATGKPAASLLGSVQLMSLNSWGEWHCHSFSGEQALLEAIAFATPGMRRAPQQVAFDVVSASQKLQSQLEQTVVDILKQVHRLIRDACPSKTLVQPLQLGEKKYGLFFDAKGMSYRDLSDVKSLYRQLARGELQSLPRPELADDPWVKVPEVIQNYAVKGVIQYFLRSREDELDVFVLDEGNGLSHYVHSNPDVSELVNTVTQHYAFGEVLNLKNQFNFPQFFRLVRQNGNLDVVPFGVTARAAQTEF
;
A
#
# COMPACT_ATOMS: atom_id res chain seq x y z
N MET A 1 -5.32 47.53 -9.55
CA MET A 1 -5.57 47.57 -8.08
C MET A 1 -7.04 47.43 -7.71
N GLU A 2 -7.97 48.22 -8.29
CA GLU A 2 -9.40 48.13 -7.98
C GLU A 2 -10.01 46.77 -8.28
N ARG A 3 -9.72 46.18 -9.44
CA ARG A 3 -10.17 44.83 -9.81
C ARG A 3 -9.64 43.77 -8.88
N GLN A 4 -8.41 43.87 -8.41
CA GLN A 4 -7.81 42.91 -7.44
C GLN A 4 -8.53 43.00 -6.08
N ARG A 5 -8.93 44.17 -5.64
CA ARG A 5 -9.72 44.37 -4.41
C ARG A 5 -11.12 43.77 -4.53
N GLN A 6 -11.80 43.93 -5.66
CA GLN A 6 -13.09 43.28 -5.90
C GLN A 6 -12.99 41.76 -5.86
N TYR A 7 -11.92 41.21 -6.46
CA TYR A 7 -11.67 39.79 -6.43
C TYR A 7 -11.39 39.28 -5.01
N ALA A 8 -10.63 40.03 -4.23
CA ALA A 8 -10.37 39.71 -2.84
C ALA A 8 -11.66 39.73 -2.00
N GLU A 9 -12.57 40.68 -2.23
CA GLU A 9 -13.88 40.75 -1.56
C GLU A 9 -14.74 39.52 -1.88
N CYS A 10 -14.76 39.07 -3.15
CA CYS A 10 -15.46 37.86 -3.55
C CYS A 10 -14.83 36.61 -2.87
N ALA A 11 -13.50 36.51 -2.83
CA ALA A 11 -12.79 35.43 -2.14
C ALA A 11 -13.11 35.41 -0.64
N GLU A 12 -13.12 36.58 0.02
CA GLU A 12 -13.47 36.74 1.44
C GLU A 12 -14.93 36.34 1.73
N ARG A 13 -15.84 36.68 0.83
CA ARG A 13 -17.24 36.24 0.96
C ARG A 13 -17.38 34.73 0.86
N LEU A 14 -16.69 34.10 -0.11
CA LEU A 14 -16.66 32.64 -0.24
C LEU A 14 -16.05 31.99 1.02
N ASN A 15 -14.95 32.56 1.53
CA ASN A 15 -14.29 32.07 2.74
C ASN A 15 -15.24 32.06 3.93
N ARG A 16 -15.99 33.15 4.16
CA ARG A 16 -16.99 33.23 5.23
C ARG A 16 -18.06 32.15 5.11
N VAL A 17 -18.54 31.87 3.90
CA VAL A 17 -19.52 30.83 3.66
C VAL A 17 -18.93 29.44 3.93
N ARG A 18 -17.72 29.17 3.46
CA ARG A 18 -17.03 27.89 3.72
C ARG A 18 -16.78 27.67 5.21
N LEU A 19 -16.33 28.71 5.92
CA LEU A 19 -16.10 28.62 7.36
C LEU A 19 -17.41 28.31 8.12
N ALA A 20 -18.51 28.97 7.77
CA ALA A 20 -19.83 28.68 8.35
C ALA A 20 -20.28 27.25 8.08
N ARG A 21 -20.08 26.75 6.85
CA ARG A 21 -20.37 25.34 6.48
C ARG A 21 -19.53 24.35 7.29
N ALA A 22 -18.20 24.59 7.43
CA ALA A 22 -17.33 23.74 8.23
C ALA A 22 -17.82 23.65 9.68
N GLN A 23 -18.12 24.79 10.28
CA GLN A 23 -18.62 24.86 11.65
C GLN A 23 -19.98 24.17 11.83
N ALA A 24 -20.85 24.22 10.84
CA ALA A 24 -22.15 23.54 10.88
C ALA A 24 -22.02 22.01 10.82
N LEU A 25 -20.97 21.49 10.16
CA LEU A 25 -20.74 20.05 9.98
C LEU A 25 -19.96 19.41 11.14
N PHE A 26 -19.30 20.19 11.98
CA PHE A 26 -18.58 19.68 13.14
C PHE A 26 -19.50 19.47 14.34
N SER A 27 -19.22 18.45 15.13
CA SER A 27 -19.84 18.30 16.46
C SER A 27 -19.49 19.51 17.36
N PRO A 28 -20.24 19.77 18.44
CA PRO A 28 -19.94 20.89 19.33
C PRO A 28 -18.49 20.90 19.83
N LEU A 29 -17.95 19.74 20.23
CA LEU A 29 -16.57 19.62 20.68
C LEU A 29 -15.57 19.89 19.55
N GLN A 30 -15.77 19.27 18.37
CA GLN A 30 -14.91 19.49 17.20
C GLN A 30 -14.92 20.96 16.76
N ARG A 31 -16.03 21.64 16.86
CA ARG A 31 -16.15 23.08 16.56
C ARG A 31 -15.27 23.93 17.47
N HIS A 32 -15.26 23.65 18.78
CA HIS A 32 -14.37 24.34 19.73
C HIS A 32 -12.90 24.04 19.42
N LEU A 33 -12.56 22.77 19.13
CA LEU A 33 -11.20 22.38 18.75
C LEU A 33 -10.75 23.07 17.45
N PHE A 34 -11.59 23.07 16.43
CA PHE A 34 -11.32 23.71 15.13
C PHE A 34 -11.09 25.23 15.29
N ASN A 35 -11.92 25.90 16.08
CA ASN A 35 -11.77 27.33 16.36
C ASN A 35 -10.44 27.66 17.05
N LEU A 36 -9.89 26.77 17.86
CA LEU A 36 -8.62 27.00 18.56
C LEU A 36 -7.37 26.84 17.68
N ILE A 37 -7.46 26.23 16.51
CA ILE A 37 -6.29 26.02 15.65
C ILE A 37 -5.48 27.31 15.44
N PRO A 38 -6.05 28.44 14.96
CA PRO A 38 -5.26 29.64 14.73
C PRO A 38 -4.75 30.26 16.03
N LEU A 39 -5.50 30.19 17.14
CA LEU A 39 -5.04 30.73 18.43
C LEU A 39 -3.81 29.99 18.97
N LEU A 40 -3.81 28.64 18.93
CA LEU A 40 -2.70 27.81 19.39
C LEU A 40 -1.43 27.99 18.54
N LEU A 41 -1.58 28.38 17.28
CA LEU A 41 -0.46 28.71 16.39
C LEU A 41 0.04 30.13 16.62
N HIS A 42 -0.87 31.09 16.88
CA HIS A 42 -0.54 32.49 17.18
C HIS A 42 0.16 32.65 18.54
N GLN A 43 -0.38 31.98 19.58
CA GLN A 43 0.19 32.00 20.92
C GLN A 43 1.13 30.82 21.15
N HIS A 44 2.13 31.03 22.02
CA HIS A 44 3.07 29.98 22.40
C HIS A 44 3.45 30.18 23.88
N HIS A 45 2.96 29.30 24.74
CA HIS A 45 3.15 29.40 26.18
C HIS A 45 3.14 28.00 26.82
N ASN A 46 3.89 27.79 27.88
CA ASN A 46 4.03 26.50 28.57
C ASN A 46 2.72 25.92 29.16
N ARG A 47 1.68 26.73 29.25
CA ARG A 47 0.33 26.35 29.71
C ARG A 47 -0.62 26.01 28.55
N LEU A 48 -0.18 26.14 27.29
CA LEU A 48 -0.94 25.80 26.08
C LEU A 48 -0.41 24.55 25.42
N PRO A 49 -1.26 23.78 24.72
CA PRO A 49 -0.84 22.68 23.89
C PRO A 49 0.17 23.11 22.81
N GLY A 50 1.08 22.20 22.43
CA GLY A 50 2.07 22.46 21.39
C GLY A 50 3.35 23.17 21.88
N TYR A 51 3.47 23.48 23.17
CA TYR A 51 4.68 24.10 23.67
C TYR A 51 5.91 23.18 23.58
N ASN A 52 7.00 23.69 23.00
CA ASN A 52 8.26 22.96 22.80
C ASN A 52 9.51 23.79 23.16
N GLY A 53 9.33 24.94 23.82
CA GLY A 53 10.42 25.79 24.31
C GLY A 53 10.20 27.28 23.96
N PRO A 54 10.95 28.19 24.60
CA PRO A 54 10.72 29.64 24.46
C PRO A 54 11.13 30.21 23.09
N MET A 55 12.03 29.50 22.37
CA MET A 55 12.59 29.96 21.09
C MET A 55 11.71 29.63 19.87
N THR A 56 10.62 28.91 20.07
CA THR A 56 9.73 28.52 18.95
C THR A 56 9.08 29.73 18.31
N PRO A 57 9.20 29.89 16.98
CA PRO A 57 8.56 30.98 16.25
C PRO A 57 7.04 30.95 16.40
N ARG A 58 6.39 32.12 16.43
CA ARG A 58 4.96 32.25 16.69
C ARG A 58 4.38 33.51 16.07
N GLY A 59 3.06 33.56 16.05
CA GLY A 59 2.31 34.72 15.57
C GLY A 59 1.89 34.58 14.11
N ILE A 60 0.67 35.05 13.82
CA ILE A 60 0.05 35.07 12.52
C ILE A 60 -0.17 36.49 12.09
N LYS A 61 0.18 36.87 10.86
CA LYS A 61 -0.03 38.22 10.33
C LYS A 61 -1.53 38.57 10.32
N GLY A 62 -1.88 39.77 10.84
CA GLY A 62 -3.27 40.19 10.86
C GLY A 62 -4.19 39.33 11.75
N PHE A 63 -3.67 38.59 12.72
CA PHE A 63 -4.49 37.84 13.68
C PHE A 63 -5.35 38.80 14.54
N SER A 64 -6.59 38.39 14.75
CA SER A 64 -7.52 39.12 15.64
C SER A 64 -8.18 38.16 16.61
N ASN A 65 -8.20 38.49 17.88
CA ASN A 65 -8.94 37.76 18.91
C ASN A 65 -10.45 37.88 18.69
N THR A 66 -11.14 36.74 18.76
CA THR A 66 -12.60 36.68 18.63
C THR A 66 -13.26 36.14 19.91
N ILE A 67 -14.53 36.40 20.09
CA ILE A 67 -15.31 35.86 21.21
C ILE A 67 -15.31 34.35 21.21
N SER A 68 -15.36 33.72 20.05
CA SER A 68 -15.37 32.27 19.89
C SER A 68 -14.10 31.59 20.46
N PHE A 69 -12.96 32.27 20.49
CA PHE A 69 -11.75 31.73 21.12
C PHE A 69 -11.89 31.62 22.63
N LYS A 70 -12.48 32.65 23.26
CA LYS A 70 -12.70 32.69 24.72
C LYS A 70 -13.64 31.56 25.15
N GLU A 71 -14.73 31.38 24.42
CA GLU A 71 -15.69 30.27 24.66
C GLU A 71 -15.03 28.92 24.50
N SER A 72 -14.22 28.74 23.46
CA SER A 72 -13.52 27.49 23.19
C SER A 72 -12.45 27.17 24.22
N LEU A 73 -11.67 28.17 24.68
CA LEU A 73 -10.71 28.02 25.77
C LEU A 73 -11.41 27.61 27.07
N ALA A 74 -12.53 28.29 27.43
CA ALA A 74 -13.31 27.98 28.61
C ALA A 74 -13.86 26.52 28.57
N THR A 75 -14.42 26.12 27.45
CA THR A 75 -14.96 24.75 27.23
C THR A 75 -13.89 23.69 27.41
N LEU A 76 -12.69 23.93 26.89
CA LEU A 76 -11.56 22.99 26.94
C LEU A 76 -10.68 23.18 28.18
N LYS A 77 -11.09 24.06 29.12
CA LYS A 77 -10.36 24.36 30.37
C LYS A 77 -8.91 24.80 30.14
N LEU A 78 -8.69 25.55 29.06
CA LEU A 78 -7.40 26.13 28.73
C LEU A 78 -7.33 27.57 29.25
N PRO A 79 -6.14 28.08 29.65
CA PRO A 79 -5.99 29.42 30.16
C PRO A 79 -6.17 30.45 29.05
N LEU A 80 -6.90 31.55 29.37
CA LEU A 80 -6.90 32.73 28.55
C LEU A 80 -5.60 33.52 28.85
N LEU A 81 -4.80 33.72 27.83
CA LEU A 81 -3.57 34.50 27.92
C LEU A 81 -3.75 35.84 27.23
N GLU A 82 -3.15 36.87 27.79
CA GLU A 82 -3.08 38.19 27.15
C GLU A 82 -2.09 38.15 25.98
N ASP A 83 -2.41 38.85 24.91
CA ASP A 83 -1.53 38.94 23.75
C ASP A 83 -0.27 39.71 24.11
N SER A 84 0.90 39.12 23.87
CA SER A 84 2.18 39.82 24.08
C SER A 84 2.35 40.88 22.99
N PRO A 85 2.49 42.15 23.33
CA PRO A 85 2.45 43.25 22.37
C PRO A 85 3.67 43.31 21.40
N HIS A 86 4.64 42.44 21.54
CA HIS A 86 5.91 42.46 20.78
C HIS A 86 6.21 41.19 19.99
N VAL A 87 5.20 40.46 19.57
CA VAL A 87 5.45 39.27 18.75
C VAL A 87 5.50 39.67 17.28
N SER A 88 6.69 39.51 16.65
CA SER A 88 6.81 39.59 15.21
C SER A 88 6.15 38.33 14.60
N PRO A 89 5.08 38.47 13.81
CA PRO A 89 4.36 37.33 13.30
C PRO A 89 5.17 36.59 12.22
N VAL A 90 5.35 35.29 12.39
CA VAL A 90 6.15 34.43 11.49
C VAL A 90 5.30 33.64 10.50
N LEU A 91 3.98 33.58 10.68
CA LEU A 91 3.06 32.93 9.75
C LEU A 91 2.36 33.94 8.87
N GLU A 92 2.49 33.80 7.55
CA GLU A 92 1.71 34.56 6.56
C GLU A 92 0.21 34.25 6.67
N GLY A 93 -0.12 32.98 6.95
CA GLY A 93 -1.49 32.57 7.20
C GLY A 93 -1.62 31.09 7.54
N VAL A 94 -2.83 30.75 8.01
CA VAL A 94 -3.26 29.40 8.40
C VAL A 94 -4.51 29.05 7.60
N TYR A 95 -4.43 27.98 6.84
CA TYR A 95 -5.47 27.60 5.90
C TYR A 95 -5.81 26.13 6.05
N VAL A 96 -7.08 25.80 6.00
CA VAL A 96 -7.57 24.42 5.91
C VAL A 96 -7.84 24.09 4.45
N MET A 97 -7.58 22.88 4.03
CA MET A 97 -7.87 22.42 2.67
C MET A 97 -8.51 21.02 2.64
N GLY A 98 -8.88 20.57 1.46
CA GLY A 98 -9.39 19.23 1.24
C GLY A 98 -10.91 19.10 1.38
N SER A 99 -11.38 18.12 2.15
CA SER A 99 -12.83 17.83 2.24
C SER A 99 -13.59 18.73 3.23
N THR A 100 -12.93 19.50 4.06
CA THR A 100 -13.56 20.37 5.06
C THR A 100 -14.51 21.38 4.39
N ALA A 101 -15.68 21.57 4.94
CA ALA A 101 -16.78 22.42 4.44
C ALA A 101 -17.40 21.98 3.10
N SER A 102 -17.08 20.78 2.61
CA SER A 102 -17.59 20.29 1.34
C SER A 102 -18.54 19.10 1.49
N PHE A 103 -19.13 18.68 0.37
CA PHE A 103 -19.88 17.41 0.31
C PHE A 103 -19.08 16.21 0.81
N GLY A 104 -17.76 16.24 0.68
CA GLY A 104 -16.88 15.16 1.11
C GLY A 104 -16.55 15.15 2.60
N GLN A 105 -16.98 16.12 3.39
CA GLN A 105 -16.74 16.13 4.85
C GLN A 105 -17.66 15.13 5.55
N ASN A 106 -17.10 14.26 6.36
CA ASN A 106 -17.84 13.34 7.23
C ASN A 106 -17.19 13.33 8.63
N PRO A 107 -17.83 12.74 9.66
CA PRO A 107 -17.31 12.72 11.04
C PRO A 107 -15.91 12.11 11.21
N LYS A 108 -15.50 11.25 10.27
CA LYS A 108 -14.17 10.59 10.25
C LYS A 108 -13.19 11.28 9.30
N SER A 109 -13.53 12.46 8.75
CA SER A 109 -12.64 13.23 7.89
C SER A 109 -11.57 13.91 8.71
N ASP A 110 -10.34 13.79 8.25
CA ASP A 110 -9.18 14.56 8.68
C ASP A 110 -9.31 16.06 8.31
N VAL A 111 -8.61 16.89 9.04
CA VAL A 111 -8.50 18.34 8.79
C VAL A 111 -7.05 18.62 8.43
N ASP A 112 -6.80 18.90 7.15
CA ASP A 112 -5.47 19.23 6.64
C ASP A 112 -5.26 20.73 6.71
N VAL A 113 -4.25 21.17 7.46
CA VAL A 113 -3.96 22.59 7.74
C VAL A 113 -2.62 22.98 7.13
N TRP A 114 -2.63 23.94 6.23
CA TRP A 114 -1.43 24.55 5.69
C TRP A 114 -1.01 25.75 6.54
N LEU A 115 0.24 25.73 6.99
CA LEU A 115 0.92 26.82 7.70
C LEU A 115 1.89 27.46 6.72
N VAL A 116 1.49 28.57 6.11
CA VAL A 116 2.39 29.33 5.24
C VAL A 116 3.24 30.23 6.10
N TYR A 117 4.53 29.95 6.18
CA TYR A 117 5.47 30.67 7.02
C TYR A 117 6.24 31.75 6.26
N ASP A 118 6.87 32.67 6.98
CA ASP A 118 7.68 33.76 6.41
C ASP A 118 8.95 33.18 5.79
N ALA A 119 9.25 33.56 4.54
CA ALA A 119 10.41 33.07 3.80
C ALA A 119 11.79 33.41 4.45
N GLY A 120 11.81 34.32 5.42
CA GLY A 120 13.00 34.69 6.16
C GLY A 120 13.34 33.80 7.36
N LEU A 121 12.51 32.77 7.66
CA LEU A 121 12.81 31.85 8.77
C LEU A 121 14.02 30.95 8.44
N THR A 122 14.85 30.73 9.44
CA THR A 122 15.96 29.78 9.39
C THR A 122 15.45 28.33 9.43
N LEU A 123 16.27 27.37 8.98
CA LEU A 123 15.94 25.94 9.04
C LEU A 123 15.65 25.48 10.47
N GLU A 124 16.39 25.99 11.47
CA GLU A 124 16.18 25.66 12.89
C GLU A 124 14.81 26.16 13.37
N GLU A 125 14.39 27.34 12.97
CA GLU A 125 13.09 27.90 13.31
C GLU A 125 11.95 27.11 12.62
N VAL A 126 12.13 26.65 11.39
CA VAL A 126 11.17 25.80 10.69
C VAL A 126 11.04 24.45 11.40
N GLU A 127 12.15 23.85 11.86
CA GLU A 127 12.10 22.61 12.64
C GLU A 127 11.37 22.78 13.98
N LEU A 128 11.57 23.91 14.68
CA LEU A 128 10.82 24.21 15.90
C LEU A 128 9.31 24.36 15.64
N LEU A 129 8.93 24.95 14.50
CA LEU A 129 7.52 24.99 14.07
C LEU A 129 6.98 23.60 13.73
N ARG A 130 7.79 22.74 13.13
CA ARG A 130 7.46 21.34 12.83
C ARG A 130 7.17 20.58 14.12
N ASP A 131 8.06 20.68 15.11
CA ASP A 131 7.88 20.05 16.43
C ASP A 131 6.61 20.53 17.14
N LYS A 132 6.33 21.85 17.08
CA LYS A 132 5.09 22.41 17.60
C LYS A 132 3.87 21.80 16.92
N SER A 133 3.92 21.68 15.60
CA SER A 133 2.84 21.11 14.79
C SER A 133 2.58 19.66 15.14
N LEU A 134 3.64 18.84 15.29
CA LEU A 134 3.53 17.44 15.71
C LEU A 134 2.89 17.29 17.09
N LYS A 135 3.29 18.15 18.08
CA LYS A 135 2.67 18.14 19.40
C LYS A 135 1.19 18.54 19.37
N LEU A 136 0.82 19.49 18.50
CA LEU A 136 -0.57 19.87 18.31
C LEU A 136 -1.37 18.72 17.65
N THR A 137 -0.84 18.05 16.62
CA THR A 137 -1.47 16.87 16.02
C THR A 137 -1.75 15.79 17.08
N GLN A 138 -0.77 15.49 17.94
CA GLN A 138 -0.92 14.51 19.02
C GLN A 138 -1.98 14.97 20.05
N TRP A 139 -2.04 16.25 20.38
CA TRP A 139 -3.03 16.79 21.31
C TRP A 139 -4.44 16.68 20.75
N PHE A 140 -4.67 17.06 19.47
CA PHE A 140 -5.96 16.90 18.81
C PHE A 140 -6.39 15.46 18.69
N ALA A 141 -5.46 14.54 18.40
CA ALA A 141 -5.73 13.10 18.32
C ALA A 141 -6.25 12.53 19.66
N GLY A 142 -5.86 13.12 20.80
CA GLY A 142 -6.40 12.76 22.12
C GLY A 142 -7.93 12.99 22.26
N PHE A 143 -8.51 13.84 21.41
CA PHE A 143 -9.96 14.07 21.32
C PHE A 143 -10.62 13.32 20.16
N GLN A 144 -9.92 12.38 19.53
CA GLN A 144 -10.38 11.69 18.32
C GLN A 144 -10.69 12.65 17.15
N PHE A 145 -9.95 13.76 17.11
CA PHE A 145 -10.04 14.77 16.07
C PHE A 145 -8.70 14.82 15.33
N GLU A 146 -8.66 14.24 14.14
CA GLU A 146 -7.45 14.15 13.33
C GLU A 146 -7.18 15.48 12.63
N VAL A 147 -6.12 16.16 13.05
CA VAL A 147 -5.66 17.44 12.47
C VAL A 147 -4.20 17.29 12.07
N ASN A 148 -3.91 17.46 10.78
CA ASN A 148 -2.58 17.36 10.21
C ASN A 148 -2.09 18.75 9.82
N PHE A 149 -0.87 19.11 10.21
CA PHE A 149 -0.25 20.39 9.89
C PHE A 149 0.87 20.21 8.89
N TYR A 150 0.87 21.05 7.86
CA TYR A 150 1.86 21.05 6.78
C TYR A 150 2.49 22.43 6.69
N LEU A 151 3.82 22.51 6.82
CA LEU A 151 4.57 23.73 6.64
C LEU A 151 4.76 24.00 5.16
N VAL A 152 4.36 25.17 4.69
CA VAL A 152 4.40 25.56 3.28
C VAL A 152 5.27 26.80 3.12
N HIS A 153 6.31 26.68 2.32
CA HIS A 153 7.13 27.82 1.94
C HIS A 153 6.38 28.68 0.90
N PRO A 154 6.34 30.02 1.02
CA PRO A 154 5.58 30.88 0.12
C PRO A 154 5.94 30.75 -1.37
N ARG A 155 7.20 30.39 -1.65
CA ARG A 155 7.70 30.21 -3.02
C ARG A 155 7.72 28.75 -3.48
N GLN A 156 7.14 27.83 -2.73
CA GLN A 156 7.18 26.39 -3.02
C GLN A 156 6.61 26.05 -4.40
N PHE A 157 5.63 26.82 -4.88
CA PHE A 157 4.96 26.60 -6.17
C PHE A 157 5.37 27.62 -7.24
N CYS A 158 6.49 28.34 -7.05
CA CYS A 158 7.03 29.23 -8.08
C CYS A 158 7.75 28.43 -9.16
N ARG A 159 7.58 28.83 -10.43
CA ARG A 159 8.22 28.15 -11.59
C ARG A 159 9.66 28.59 -11.88
N ASP A 160 10.18 29.58 -11.17
CA ASP A 160 11.52 30.07 -11.40
C ASP A 160 12.56 29.06 -10.89
N ASP A 161 13.44 28.57 -11.79
CA ASP A 161 14.48 27.60 -11.51
C ASP A 161 15.43 28.02 -10.38
N ALA A 162 15.57 29.31 -10.11
CA ALA A 162 16.38 29.84 -9.02
C ALA A 162 15.88 29.47 -7.62
N CYS A 163 14.59 29.10 -7.46
CA CYS A 163 14.01 28.69 -6.18
C CYS A 163 14.24 27.20 -5.87
N HIS A 164 14.60 26.40 -6.87
CA HIS A 164 14.74 24.94 -6.73
C HIS A 164 16.18 24.49 -6.46
N GLN A 165 17.19 25.39 -6.57
CA GLN A 165 18.60 25.01 -6.42
C GLN A 165 19.04 24.78 -4.97
N ASP A 166 18.33 25.30 -3.97
CA ASP A 166 18.73 25.22 -2.56
C ASP A 166 17.82 24.31 -1.68
N ALA A 167 16.77 23.74 -2.22
CA ALA A 167 15.91 22.82 -1.48
C ALA A 167 15.89 21.46 -2.19
N GLU A 168 16.51 20.45 -1.59
CA GLU A 168 16.27 19.04 -1.92
C GLU A 168 14.81 18.69 -1.56
N TRP A 169 13.90 19.03 -2.47
CA TRP A 169 12.48 18.69 -2.33
C TRP A 169 12.31 17.20 -2.65
N GLU A 170 12.12 16.38 -1.62
CA GLU A 170 11.75 14.98 -1.82
C GLU A 170 10.33 14.91 -2.41
N LEU A 171 10.24 14.47 -3.66
CA LEU A 171 8.98 14.24 -4.40
C LEU A 171 7.99 13.29 -3.68
N LEU A 172 8.48 12.43 -2.78
CA LEU A 172 7.74 11.44 -2.02
C LEU A 172 7.82 11.66 -0.49
N GLY A 173 8.08 12.89 -0.05
CA GLY A 173 8.12 13.20 1.37
C GLY A 173 6.75 13.04 2.06
N HIS A 174 6.75 12.63 3.34
CA HIS A 174 5.57 12.58 4.20
C HIS A 174 4.92 13.95 4.46
N GLU A 175 5.46 15.02 3.91
CA GLU A 175 5.15 16.41 4.24
C GLU A 175 4.03 17.00 3.39
N HIS A 176 3.50 16.27 2.39
CA HIS A 176 2.47 16.79 1.50
C HIS A 176 1.13 16.09 1.68
N SER A 177 0.08 16.87 1.90
CA SER A 177 -1.29 16.38 1.93
C SER A 177 -1.76 16.08 0.51
N GLY A 178 -1.91 14.82 0.17
CA GLY A 178 -2.78 14.41 -0.92
C GLY A 178 -2.18 14.23 -2.32
N SER A 179 -1.11 14.93 -2.71
CA SER A 179 -0.48 14.77 -4.05
C SER A 179 1.03 14.90 -3.96
N ALA A 180 1.75 14.08 -4.71
CA ALA A 180 3.22 14.20 -4.83
C ALA A 180 3.63 15.33 -5.79
N GLN A 181 2.70 15.82 -6.61
CA GLN A 181 2.96 16.86 -7.60
C GLN A 181 2.49 18.22 -7.09
N HIS A 182 3.38 19.21 -7.17
CA HIS A 182 3.23 20.49 -6.49
C HIS A 182 2.06 21.33 -7.01
N TRP A 183 1.92 21.46 -8.34
CA TRP A 183 0.91 22.35 -8.90
C TRP A 183 -0.51 21.81 -8.83
N LEU A 184 -0.70 20.50 -8.97
CA LEU A 184 -2.01 19.90 -8.77
C LEU A 184 -2.44 19.90 -7.30
N LEU A 185 -1.49 19.87 -6.37
CA LEU A 185 -1.76 20.10 -4.96
C LEU A 185 -2.19 21.54 -4.70
N LEU A 186 -1.55 22.51 -5.36
CA LEU A 186 -1.94 23.92 -5.30
C LEU A 186 -3.34 24.14 -5.91
N GLU A 187 -3.69 23.46 -7.01
CA GLU A 187 -5.05 23.48 -7.56
C GLU A 187 -6.08 22.95 -6.57
N GLU A 188 -5.77 21.82 -5.88
CA GLU A 188 -6.63 21.27 -4.83
C GLU A 188 -6.81 22.28 -3.67
N PHE A 189 -5.76 22.96 -3.28
CA PHE A 189 -5.79 24.02 -2.30
C PHE A 189 -6.68 25.18 -2.79
N TYR A 190 -6.49 25.69 -3.98
CA TYR A 190 -7.26 26.82 -4.52
C TYR A 190 -8.77 26.55 -4.57
N ARG A 191 -9.17 25.35 -5.01
CA ARG A 191 -10.60 25.00 -5.07
C ARG A 191 -11.26 24.78 -3.71
N SER A 192 -10.47 24.42 -2.65
CA SER A 192 -11.04 23.96 -1.38
C SER A 192 -10.67 24.77 -0.15
N HIS A 193 -9.66 25.64 -0.20
CA HIS A 193 -9.11 26.29 1.00
C HIS A 193 -10.12 27.10 1.79
N ILE A 194 -9.87 27.13 3.11
CA ILE A 194 -10.57 27.98 4.09
C ILE A 194 -9.51 28.70 4.88
N ARG A 195 -9.49 30.01 4.83
CA ARG A 195 -8.59 30.82 5.65
C ARG A 195 -9.11 30.88 7.09
N LEU A 196 -8.32 30.40 8.03
CA LEU A 196 -8.61 30.53 9.46
C LEU A 196 -8.06 31.84 10.02
N ALA A 197 -6.85 32.23 9.60
CA ALA A 197 -6.22 33.51 9.97
C ALA A 197 -5.12 33.84 8.96
N GLY A 198 -4.69 35.13 8.93
CA GLY A 198 -3.61 35.59 8.05
C GLY A 198 -4.10 36.25 6.77
N LYS A 199 -3.23 36.34 5.76
CA LYS A 199 -3.49 37.00 4.49
C LYS A 199 -4.53 36.26 3.64
N THR A 200 -5.30 37.02 2.84
CA THR A 200 -6.17 36.45 1.80
C THR A 200 -5.34 35.85 0.67
N VAL A 201 -5.69 34.66 0.21
CA VAL A 201 -5.02 34.01 -0.90
C VAL A 201 -5.48 34.60 -2.22
N ALA A 202 -4.52 34.99 -3.07
CA ALA A 202 -4.78 35.43 -4.43
C ALA A 202 -4.76 34.23 -5.37
N TRP A 203 -5.93 33.64 -5.64
CA TRP A 203 -6.09 32.39 -6.42
C TRP A 203 -6.95 32.57 -7.69
N TRP A 204 -7.25 33.82 -8.01
CA TRP A 204 -7.97 34.18 -9.24
C TRP A 204 -7.02 34.21 -10.44
N PRO A 205 -7.56 34.06 -11.69
CA PRO A 205 -6.77 34.16 -12.91
C PRO A 205 -6.00 35.48 -13.03
N ASN A 206 -4.72 35.39 -13.45
CA ASN A 206 -3.81 36.53 -13.59
C ASN A 206 -3.62 37.31 -12.27
N ALA A 207 -3.60 36.61 -11.15
CA ALA A 207 -3.16 37.17 -9.87
C ALA A 207 -1.66 37.47 -9.94
N GLU A 208 -1.27 38.63 -9.46
CA GLU A 208 0.12 39.07 -9.39
C GLU A 208 0.59 39.11 -7.93
N PRO A 209 1.87 38.84 -7.66
CA PRO A 209 2.43 38.97 -6.33
C PRO A 209 2.20 40.41 -5.78
N CYS A 210 1.63 40.49 -4.59
CA CYS A 210 1.33 41.76 -3.92
C CYS A 210 1.55 41.61 -2.39
N SER A 211 1.95 42.67 -1.71
CA SER A 211 2.13 42.66 -0.23
C SER A 211 0.84 42.38 0.54
N ASP A 212 -0.32 42.75 -0.03
CA ASP A 212 -1.61 42.69 0.65
C ASP A 212 -2.22 41.27 0.60
N PHE A 213 -1.79 40.43 -0.35
CA PHE A 213 -2.34 39.11 -0.59
C PHE A 213 -1.24 38.05 -0.56
N LEU A 214 -1.61 36.82 -0.26
CA LEU A 214 -0.72 35.68 -0.39
C LEU A 214 -0.87 35.08 -1.80
N PHE A 215 0.19 35.17 -2.60
CA PHE A 215 0.28 34.52 -3.89
C PHE A 215 1.23 33.31 -3.78
N LEU A 216 0.74 32.11 -4.04
CA LEU A 216 1.52 30.86 -3.94
C LEU A 216 2.00 30.34 -5.31
N GLY A 217 1.44 30.80 -6.39
CA GLY A 217 1.79 30.38 -7.74
C GLY A 217 0.57 30.35 -8.69
N ASP A 218 0.84 30.10 -9.96
CA ASP A 218 -0.18 30.02 -11.02
C ASP A 218 -0.40 28.55 -11.40
N VAL A 219 -1.65 28.11 -11.40
CA VAL A 219 -2.07 26.74 -11.79
C VAL A 219 -2.53 26.64 -13.23
N HIS A 220 -2.53 27.74 -13.98
CA HIS A 220 -2.90 27.74 -15.38
C HIS A 220 -1.77 27.14 -16.24
N GLN A 221 -2.14 26.43 -17.29
CA GLN A 221 -1.20 25.82 -18.23
C GLN A 221 -0.15 24.89 -17.55
N LEU A 222 -0.63 23.97 -16.71
CA LEU A 222 0.23 22.98 -16.08
C LEU A 222 0.91 22.10 -17.13
N PRO A 223 2.20 21.76 -16.96
CA PRO A 223 2.89 20.85 -17.86
C PRO A 223 2.34 19.42 -17.76
N ALA A 224 2.44 18.65 -18.83
CA ALA A 224 1.83 17.32 -18.95
C ALA A 224 2.35 16.31 -17.89
N ASN A 225 3.63 16.46 -17.46
CA ASN A 225 4.22 15.60 -16.42
C ASN A 225 3.48 15.68 -15.07
N GLU A 226 2.88 16.82 -14.74
CA GLU A 226 2.12 16.99 -13.50
C GLU A 226 0.92 16.03 -13.41
N TYR A 227 0.19 15.87 -14.52
CA TYR A 227 -0.98 14.99 -14.56
C TYR A 227 -0.60 13.52 -14.36
N PHE A 228 0.45 13.08 -15.03
CA PHE A 228 0.90 11.69 -14.92
C PHE A 228 1.52 11.38 -13.55
N GLY A 229 2.40 12.23 -13.05
CA GLY A 229 3.02 12.05 -11.75
C GLY A 229 2.01 12.04 -10.60
N ALA A 230 1.05 12.98 -10.63
CA ALA A 230 -0.03 12.99 -9.65
C ALA A 230 -0.89 11.72 -9.72
N SER A 231 -1.10 11.15 -10.92
CA SER A 231 -1.90 9.92 -11.08
C SER A 231 -1.20 8.72 -10.48
N LEU A 232 0.10 8.56 -10.66
CA LEU A 232 0.88 7.50 -10.04
C LEU A 232 0.79 7.57 -8.50
N TRP A 233 0.91 8.77 -7.94
CA TRP A 233 0.77 8.98 -6.50
C TRP A 233 -0.63 8.63 -6.00
N GLN A 234 -1.68 9.01 -6.73
CA GLN A 234 -3.05 8.68 -6.34
C GLN A 234 -3.33 7.18 -6.43
N LEU A 235 -2.76 6.47 -7.41
CA LEU A 235 -2.81 5.01 -7.46
C LEU A 235 -2.15 4.38 -6.24
N TYR A 236 -0.98 4.87 -5.85
CA TYR A 236 -0.30 4.43 -4.65
C TYR A 236 -1.13 4.64 -3.38
N LYS A 237 -1.73 5.83 -3.21
CA LYS A 237 -2.69 6.11 -2.11
C LYS A 237 -3.96 5.27 -2.21
N GLY A 238 -4.31 4.83 -3.42
CA GLY A 238 -5.45 3.96 -3.69
C GLY A 238 -5.33 2.57 -3.06
N LEU A 239 -4.12 2.11 -2.75
CA LEU A 239 -3.92 0.85 -2.03
C LEU A 239 -4.56 0.89 -0.63
N ASP A 240 -4.56 2.06 0.02
CA ASP A 240 -5.15 2.24 1.34
C ASP A 240 -6.60 2.75 1.29
N LYS A 241 -6.88 3.73 0.44
CA LYS A 241 -8.20 4.39 0.35
C LYS A 241 -8.71 4.43 -1.10
N PRO A 242 -9.02 3.28 -1.72
CA PRO A 242 -9.27 3.16 -3.16
C PRO A 242 -10.47 3.99 -3.64
N HIS A 243 -11.52 4.14 -2.85
CA HIS A 243 -12.69 4.95 -3.18
C HIS A 243 -12.40 6.46 -3.31
N LYS A 244 -11.47 6.99 -2.49
CA LYS A 244 -11.00 8.39 -2.60
C LYS A 244 -10.04 8.55 -3.77
N ALA A 245 -9.15 7.59 -3.95
CA ALA A 245 -8.15 7.62 -5.02
C ALA A 245 -8.79 7.54 -6.41
N LEU A 246 -9.80 6.70 -6.60
CA LEU A 246 -10.51 6.56 -7.87
C LEU A 246 -11.06 7.91 -8.35
N LEU A 247 -11.71 8.69 -7.46
CA LEU A 247 -12.23 10.00 -7.83
C LEU A 247 -11.11 10.96 -8.25
N LYS A 248 -9.98 10.95 -7.55
CA LYS A 248 -8.83 11.80 -7.90
C LYS A 248 -8.15 11.35 -9.19
N VAL A 249 -7.96 10.04 -9.40
CA VAL A 249 -7.37 9.50 -10.64
C VAL A 249 -8.24 9.82 -11.85
N LEU A 250 -9.57 9.66 -11.73
CA LEU A 250 -10.50 10.01 -12.80
C LEU A 250 -10.56 11.51 -13.08
N LEU A 251 -10.39 12.36 -12.05
CA LEU A 251 -10.25 13.81 -12.29
C LEU A 251 -9.00 14.10 -13.11
N LEU A 252 -7.88 13.46 -12.80
CA LEU A 252 -6.63 13.62 -13.55
C LEU A 252 -6.73 13.10 -14.98
N GLU A 253 -7.40 11.97 -15.18
CA GLU A 253 -7.73 11.45 -16.51
C GLU A 253 -8.58 12.43 -17.30
N ALA A 254 -9.63 13.00 -16.68
CA ALA A 254 -10.50 13.99 -17.29
C ALA A 254 -9.75 15.29 -17.62
N TYR A 255 -8.84 15.73 -16.77
CA TYR A 255 -7.96 16.86 -17.03
C TYR A 255 -7.03 16.60 -18.21
N ALA A 256 -6.35 15.44 -18.22
CA ALA A 256 -5.45 15.02 -19.27
C ALA A 256 -6.16 14.92 -20.64
N SER A 257 -7.44 14.51 -20.66
CA SER A 257 -8.21 14.39 -21.91
C SER A 257 -8.45 15.72 -22.62
N ASN A 258 -8.35 16.84 -21.92
CA ASN A 258 -8.54 18.19 -22.44
C ASN A 258 -7.23 18.97 -22.56
N TYR A 259 -6.09 18.35 -22.28
CA TYR A 259 -4.77 18.99 -22.39
C TYR A 259 -4.48 19.43 -23.84
N PRO A 260 -3.87 20.60 -24.11
CA PRO A 260 -3.35 21.60 -23.13
C PRO A 260 -4.38 22.62 -22.66
N GLN A 261 -5.59 22.59 -23.12
CA GLN A 261 -6.68 23.53 -22.80
C GLN A 261 -7.53 22.99 -21.64
N THR A 262 -6.88 22.57 -20.57
CA THR A 262 -7.57 22.01 -19.40
C THR A 262 -8.26 23.11 -18.59
N ASN A 263 -9.57 23.01 -18.41
CA ASN A 263 -10.31 23.84 -17.46
C ASN A 263 -10.30 23.18 -16.09
N LEU A 264 -9.69 23.80 -15.11
CA LEU A 264 -9.55 23.22 -13.75
C LEU A 264 -10.84 23.42 -12.92
N VAL A 265 -11.08 22.57 -11.96
CA VAL A 265 -12.22 22.72 -11.04
C VAL A 265 -12.09 24.01 -10.20
N SER A 266 -10.89 24.42 -9.85
CA SER A 266 -10.64 25.71 -9.18
C SER A 266 -11.13 26.90 -10.01
N GLU A 267 -10.99 26.85 -11.35
CA GLU A 267 -11.53 27.89 -12.23
C GLU A 267 -13.06 27.88 -12.24
N TRP A 268 -13.69 26.71 -12.23
CA TRP A 268 -15.15 26.60 -12.14
C TRP A 268 -15.67 27.21 -10.84
N VAL A 269 -15.02 26.91 -9.72
CA VAL A 269 -15.34 27.50 -8.41
C VAL A 269 -15.19 29.03 -8.48
N TRP A 270 -14.10 29.52 -9.07
CA TRP A 270 -13.85 30.94 -9.18
C TRP A 270 -14.88 31.66 -10.05
N LEU A 271 -15.17 31.16 -11.25
CA LEU A 271 -16.14 31.77 -12.17
C LEU A 271 -17.54 31.85 -11.55
N ARG A 272 -17.98 30.82 -10.81
CA ARG A 272 -19.23 30.86 -10.06
C ARG A 272 -19.20 31.89 -8.93
N THR A 273 -18.10 31.96 -8.22
CA THR A 273 -17.91 32.95 -7.14
C THR A 273 -17.98 34.37 -7.68
N LEU A 274 -17.34 34.61 -8.81
CA LEU A 274 -17.34 35.90 -9.49
C LEU A 274 -18.75 36.28 -10.01
N ALA A 275 -19.53 35.29 -10.46
CA ALA A 275 -20.94 35.45 -10.83
C ALA A 275 -21.87 35.63 -9.63
N GLY A 276 -21.36 35.65 -8.39
CA GLY A 276 -22.14 35.82 -7.17
C GLY A 276 -22.80 34.55 -6.63
N ASP A 277 -22.43 33.36 -7.16
CA ASP A 277 -22.95 32.10 -6.65
C ASP A 277 -22.16 31.66 -5.41
N PHE A 278 -22.73 31.92 -4.25
CA PHE A 278 -22.24 31.45 -2.93
C PHE A 278 -23.11 30.34 -2.35
N SER A 279 -23.97 29.74 -3.18
CA SER A 279 -24.85 28.65 -2.79
C SER A 279 -24.08 27.35 -2.57
N ASN A 280 -24.79 26.37 -2.02
CA ASN A 280 -24.23 25.02 -1.86
C ASN A 280 -23.90 24.30 -3.18
N ALA A 281 -24.36 24.83 -4.33
CA ALA A 281 -24.00 24.32 -5.65
C ALA A 281 -22.56 24.68 -6.05
N ASN A 282 -21.99 25.76 -5.48
CA ASN A 282 -20.58 26.13 -5.63
C ASN A 282 -19.71 25.44 -4.58
N ASP A 283 -19.74 24.12 -4.60
CA ASP A 283 -18.99 23.28 -3.69
C ASP A 283 -17.88 22.54 -4.46
N ALA A 284 -16.65 22.62 -3.98
CA ALA A 284 -15.49 22.08 -4.67
C ALA A 284 -15.58 20.57 -4.91
N TYR A 285 -16.17 19.81 -3.97
CA TYR A 285 -16.28 18.36 -4.09
C TYR A 285 -17.45 17.94 -5.00
N LEU A 286 -18.54 18.69 -4.97
CA LEU A 286 -19.64 18.49 -5.89
C LEU A 286 -19.22 18.81 -7.33
N LEU A 287 -18.48 19.91 -7.53
CA LEU A 287 -17.98 20.29 -8.84
C LEU A 287 -16.94 19.31 -9.38
N LEU A 288 -16.09 18.75 -8.52
CA LEU A 288 -15.18 17.65 -8.88
C LEU A 288 -15.98 16.45 -9.41
N TYR A 289 -17.00 16.02 -8.69
CA TYR A 289 -17.87 14.94 -9.14
C TYR A 289 -18.53 15.26 -10.50
N GLN A 290 -19.11 16.44 -10.65
CA GLN A 290 -19.76 16.87 -11.89
C GLN A 290 -18.78 16.92 -13.08
N TYR A 291 -17.54 17.32 -12.83
CA TYR A 291 -16.48 17.28 -13.85
C TYR A 291 -16.20 15.87 -14.34
N ILE A 292 -16.03 14.93 -13.43
CA ILE A 292 -15.83 13.50 -13.74
C ILE A 292 -17.06 12.92 -14.46
N GLU A 293 -18.27 13.22 -13.96
CA GLU A 293 -19.52 12.76 -14.59
C GLU A 293 -19.63 13.23 -16.04
N SER A 294 -19.37 14.53 -16.29
CA SER A 294 -19.38 15.12 -17.64
C SER A 294 -18.37 14.44 -18.55
N TYR A 295 -17.17 14.14 -18.05
CA TYR A 295 -16.14 13.42 -18.79
C TYR A 295 -16.58 12.00 -19.13
N LEU A 296 -17.05 11.23 -18.16
CA LEU A 296 -17.46 9.83 -18.35
C LEU A 296 -18.68 9.71 -19.28
N LEU A 297 -19.60 10.67 -19.22
CA LEU A 297 -20.73 10.76 -20.18
C LEU A 297 -20.24 11.06 -21.60
N LYS A 298 -19.26 11.96 -21.76
CA LYS A 298 -18.66 12.31 -23.05
C LYS A 298 -17.97 11.12 -23.70
N VAL A 299 -17.24 10.30 -22.92
CA VAL A 299 -16.57 9.09 -23.42
C VAL A 299 -17.49 7.86 -23.48
N GLY A 300 -18.72 7.96 -23.00
CA GLY A 300 -19.73 6.89 -23.05
C GLY A 300 -19.54 5.78 -22.03
N ASP A 301 -18.69 5.97 -21.00
CA ASP A 301 -18.38 4.94 -20.01
C ASP A 301 -19.35 4.94 -18.83
N ARG A 302 -20.51 4.35 -19.05
CA ARG A 302 -21.57 4.23 -18.05
C ARG A 302 -21.18 3.32 -16.88
N ARG A 303 -20.32 2.32 -17.13
CA ARG A 303 -19.90 1.38 -16.07
C ARG A 303 -19.06 2.08 -15.02
N ARG A 304 -18.02 2.82 -15.45
CA ARG A 304 -17.21 3.62 -14.51
C ARG A 304 -18.07 4.67 -13.81
N LEU A 305 -18.99 5.31 -14.51
CA LEU A 305 -19.87 6.33 -13.93
C LEU A 305 -20.69 5.79 -12.76
N GLU A 306 -21.25 4.57 -12.85
CA GLU A 306 -22.02 3.97 -11.78
C GLU A 306 -21.19 3.72 -10.51
N ILE A 307 -19.97 3.28 -10.64
CA ILE A 307 -19.07 3.07 -9.49
C ILE A 307 -18.64 4.43 -8.91
N VAL A 308 -18.35 5.43 -9.74
CA VAL A 308 -18.05 6.80 -9.32
C VAL A 308 -19.18 7.40 -8.49
N ARG A 309 -20.43 7.24 -8.90
CA ARG A 309 -21.62 7.69 -8.17
C ARG A 309 -21.67 7.05 -6.78
N ARG A 310 -21.43 5.75 -6.68
CA ARG A 310 -21.36 5.02 -5.39
C ARG A 310 -20.21 5.54 -4.52
N CYS A 311 -19.03 5.74 -5.09
CA CYS A 311 -17.89 6.30 -4.34
C CYS A 311 -18.16 7.71 -3.83
N PHE A 312 -18.79 8.56 -4.67
CA PHE A 312 -19.20 9.90 -4.29
C PHE A 312 -20.22 9.87 -3.14
N TYR A 313 -21.28 9.07 -3.30
CA TYR A 313 -22.30 8.86 -2.27
C TYR A 313 -21.72 8.44 -0.93
N LEU A 314 -20.92 7.38 -0.93
CA LEU A 314 -20.29 6.85 0.28
C LEU A 314 -19.31 7.85 0.92
N LYS A 315 -18.60 8.63 0.10
CA LYS A 315 -17.69 9.68 0.62
C LYS A 315 -18.44 10.83 1.27
N CYS A 316 -19.64 11.17 0.83
CA CYS A 316 -20.48 12.20 1.47
C CYS A 316 -20.84 11.81 2.92
N GLY A 317 -20.94 10.53 3.23
CA GLY A 317 -21.24 10.02 4.58
C GLY A 317 -22.63 10.39 5.07
N ILE A 318 -23.57 10.64 4.16
CA ILE A 318 -24.98 10.97 4.46
C ILE A 318 -25.82 9.75 4.13
N ARG A 319 -26.62 9.31 5.07
CA ARG A 319 -27.55 8.19 4.91
C ARG A 319 -28.92 8.75 4.52
N LEU A 320 -29.34 8.56 3.27
CA LEU A 320 -30.64 9.04 2.80
C LEU A 320 -31.82 8.23 3.34
N THR A 321 -31.57 7.04 3.89
CA THR A 321 -32.57 6.24 4.61
C THR A 321 -32.79 6.71 6.04
N ASP A 322 -31.91 7.56 6.57
CA ASP A 322 -31.97 8.14 7.91
C ASP A 322 -32.60 9.52 7.88
N THR A 323 -33.81 9.62 8.40
CA THR A 323 -34.57 10.90 8.43
C THR A 323 -34.02 11.90 9.45
N GLU A 324 -33.20 11.48 10.42
CA GLU A 324 -32.58 12.40 11.38
C GLU A 324 -31.56 13.33 10.70
N GLN A 325 -31.00 12.94 9.58
CA GLN A 325 -30.03 13.73 8.81
C GLN A 325 -30.67 14.77 7.88
N TYR A 326 -31.98 14.87 7.86
CA TYR A 326 -32.75 15.81 7.01
C TYR A 326 -32.31 17.27 7.16
N HIS A 327 -31.78 17.67 8.31
CA HIS A 327 -31.31 19.04 8.57
C HIS A 327 -29.93 19.35 7.95
N ASP A 328 -29.19 18.35 7.48
CA ASP A 328 -27.93 18.58 6.77
C ASP A 328 -28.24 19.17 5.36
N TRP A 329 -27.66 20.31 5.06
CA TRP A 329 -27.86 20.99 3.78
C TRP A 329 -27.49 20.11 2.55
N ARG A 330 -26.59 19.15 2.75
CA ARG A 330 -26.16 18.20 1.72
C ARG A 330 -27.21 17.11 1.43
N TYR A 331 -28.05 16.79 2.40
CA TYR A 331 -29.08 15.76 2.28
C TYR A 331 -30.02 15.97 1.08
N HIS A 332 -30.59 17.15 0.98
CA HIS A 332 -31.52 17.51 -0.10
C HIS A 332 -30.86 17.47 -1.49
N LYS A 333 -29.60 17.96 -1.56
CA LYS A 333 -28.87 17.92 -2.83
C LYS A 333 -28.47 16.52 -3.22
N LEU A 334 -28.02 15.71 -2.28
CA LEU A 334 -27.68 14.30 -2.53
C LEU A 334 -28.92 13.49 -2.93
N ARG A 335 -30.06 13.73 -2.29
CA ARG A 335 -31.34 13.11 -2.67
C ARG A 335 -31.71 13.45 -4.10
N GLN A 336 -31.64 14.71 -4.50
CA GLN A 336 -31.87 15.14 -5.88
C GLN A 336 -30.95 14.41 -6.88
N LEU A 337 -29.68 14.24 -6.57
CA LEU A 337 -28.72 13.51 -7.40
C LEU A 337 -29.12 12.03 -7.53
N VAL A 338 -29.45 11.39 -6.42
CA VAL A 338 -29.87 9.97 -6.39
C VAL A 338 -31.14 9.74 -7.20
N GLU A 339 -32.11 10.66 -7.15
CA GLU A 339 -33.30 10.64 -7.98
C GLU A 339 -32.93 10.76 -9.49
N GLN A 340 -31.99 11.62 -9.85
CA GLN A 340 -31.46 11.72 -11.22
C GLN A 340 -30.68 10.47 -11.67
N TRP A 341 -30.03 9.74 -10.76
CA TRP A 341 -29.35 8.49 -11.05
C TRP A 341 -30.29 7.30 -11.15
N GLU A 342 -31.57 7.49 -10.83
CA GLU A 342 -32.62 6.44 -10.84
C GLU A 342 -32.27 5.23 -9.98
N TRP A 343 -31.61 5.46 -8.85
CA TRP A 343 -31.20 4.36 -7.97
C TRP A 343 -32.37 3.74 -7.22
N PRO A 344 -32.49 2.39 -7.19
CA PRO A 344 -33.51 1.71 -6.42
C PRO A 344 -33.24 1.82 -4.92
N GLN A 345 -34.33 1.80 -4.12
CA GLN A 345 -34.26 1.90 -2.66
C GLN A 345 -33.39 0.79 -2.03
N SER A 346 -33.36 -0.40 -2.62
CA SER A 346 -32.51 -1.52 -2.15
C SER A 346 -31.01 -1.19 -2.24
N LEU A 347 -30.59 -0.51 -3.27
CA LEU A 347 -29.19 -0.05 -3.41
C LEU A 347 -28.85 0.99 -2.34
N LEU A 348 -29.72 1.96 -2.10
CA LEU A 348 -29.54 2.97 -1.06
C LEU A 348 -29.39 2.32 0.32
N THR A 349 -30.30 1.39 0.67
CA THR A 349 -30.21 0.66 1.93
C THR A 349 -28.86 -0.08 2.06
N THR A 350 -28.40 -0.72 0.98
CA THR A 350 -27.10 -1.41 0.99
C THR A 350 -25.95 -0.44 1.18
N LEU A 351 -25.97 0.72 0.53
CA LEU A 351 -24.88 1.72 0.64
C LEU A 351 -24.89 2.39 2.01
N ASP A 352 -26.08 2.68 2.57
CA ASP A 352 -26.23 3.28 3.90
C ASP A 352 -25.76 2.35 5.02
N ASP A 353 -25.82 1.02 4.78
CA ASP A 353 -25.34 -0.01 5.70
C ASP A 353 -23.85 -0.41 5.45
N CYS A 354 -23.06 0.45 4.81
CA CYS A 354 -21.68 0.12 4.43
C CYS A 354 -20.76 -0.23 5.62
N GLU A 355 -21.08 0.20 6.83
CA GLU A 355 -20.34 -0.15 8.05
C GLU A 355 -20.51 -1.62 8.46
N HIS A 356 -21.54 -2.28 7.97
CA HIS A 356 -21.84 -3.71 8.22
C HIS A 356 -21.60 -4.59 6.99
N TRP A 357 -20.98 -4.06 5.93
CA TRP A 357 -20.67 -4.89 4.77
C TRP A 357 -19.80 -6.07 5.16
N HIS A 358 -20.24 -7.24 4.75
CA HIS A 358 -19.49 -8.48 4.93
C HIS A 358 -18.38 -8.64 3.87
N SER A 359 -17.49 -9.58 4.10
CA SER A 359 -16.32 -9.83 3.25
C SER A 359 -16.65 -10.02 1.75
N GLY A 360 -17.77 -10.68 1.41
CA GLY A 360 -18.18 -10.88 0.02
C GLY A 360 -18.57 -9.59 -0.70
N GLN A 361 -19.31 -8.68 -0.04
CA GLN A 361 -19.66 -7.37 -0.59
C GLN A 361 -18.43 -6.52 -0.80
N LEU A 362 -17.53 -6.52 0.18
CA LEU A 362 -16.27 -5.78 0.10
C LEU A 362 -15.36 -6.31 -1.00
N GLN A 363 -15.25 -7.63 -1.15
CA GLN A 363 -14.42 -8.23 -2.20
C GLN A 363 -14.92 -7.82 -3.59
N TRP A 364 -16.23 -7.88 -3.80
CA TRP A 364 -16.83 -7.44 -5.05
C TRP A 364 -16.54 -5.95 -5.32
N PHE A 365 -16.75 -5.09 -4.31
CA PHE A 365 -16.55 -3.65 -4.47
C PHE A 365 -15.07 -3.29 -4.68
N ASN A 366 -14.15 -3.92 -3.93
CA ASN A 366 -12.70 -3.75 -4.13
C ASN A 366 -12.26 -4.19 -5.52
N ALA A 367 -12.78 -5.31 -6.03
CA ALA A 367 -12.47 -5.77 -7.38
C ALA A 367 -12.90 -4.74 -8.45
N GLN A 368 -14.10 -4.13 -8.30
CA GLN A 368 -14.56 -3.06 -9.20
C GLN A 368 -13.65 -1.82 -9.11
N LEU A 369 -13.29 -1.37 -7.89
CA LEU A 369 -12.41 -0.23 -7.70
C LEU A 369 -11.03 -0.46 -8.33
N ASN A 370 -10.46 -1.64 -8.15
CA ASN A 370 -9.17 -2.00 -8.71
C ASN A 370 -9.20 -2.03 -10.24
N GLU A 371 -10.21 -2.67 -10.84
CA GLU A 371 -10.38 -2.72 -12.29
C GLU A 371 -10.47 -1.31 -12.90
N LEU A 372 -11.23 -0.42 -12.26
CA LEU A 372 -11.41 0.94 -12.74
C LEU A 372 -10.16 1.80 -12.57
N MET A 373 -9.43 1.65 -11.46
CA MET A 373 -8.14 2.33 -11.27
C MET A 373 -7.13 1.91 -12.33
N LEU A 374 -7.08 0.61 -12.66
CA LEU A 374 -6.22 0.10 -13.72
C LEU A 374 -6.59 0.65 -15.09
N ALA A 375 -7.89 0.70 -15.43
CA ALA A 375 -8.36 1.28 -16.69
C ALA A 375 -7.99 2.76 -16.82
N SER A 376 -8.15 3.53 -15.75
CA SER A 376 -7.75 4.95 -15.73
C SER A 376 -6.22 5.11 -15.84
N TYR A 377 -5.47 4.24 -15.21
CA TYR A 377 -4.01 4.24 -15.33
C TYR A 377 -3.55 3.97 -16.77
N GLN A 378 -4.20 3.06 -17.50
CA GLN A 378 -3.91 2.84 -18.94
C GLN A 378 -4.08 4.10 -19.77
N THR A 379 -5.20 4.81 -19.55
CA THR A 379 -5.48 6.06 -20.27
C THR A 379 -4.39 7.10 -19.99
N LEU A 380 -3.95 7.19 -18.72
CA LEU A 380 -2.90 8.12 -18.32
C LEU A 380 -1.50 7.72 -18.81
N LEU A 381 -1.22 6.42 -18.92
CA LEU A 381 -0.01 5.92 -19.59
C LEU A 381 0.02 6.29 -21.08
N HIS A 382 -1.09 6.13 -21.77
CA HIS A 382 -1.20 6.54 -23.16
C HIS A 382 -0.97 8.05 -23.32
N PHE A 383 -1.54 8.85 -22.43
CA PHE A 383 -1.26 10.29 -22.36
C PHE A 383 0.23 10.59 -22.16
N ALA A 384 0.87 9.89 -21.20
CA ALA A 384 2.29 10.08 -20.92
C ALA A 384 3.18 9.71 -22.12
N SER A 385 2.88 8.62 -22.83
CA SER A 385 3.61 8.21 -24.03
C SER A 385 3.45 9.23 -25.18
N THR A 386 2.24 9.76 -25.37
CA THR A 386 1.94 10.77 -26.39
C THR A 386 2.74 12.06 -26.18
N HIS A 387 2.94 12.45 -24.92
CA HIS A 387 3.65 13.69 -24.56
C HIS A 387 5.13 13.50 -24.20
N ARG A 388 5.72 12.31 -24.39
CA ARG A 388 7.13 11.99 -24.15
C ARG A 388 7.61 12.41 -22.76
N LEU A 389 6.86 12.06 -21.73
CA LEU A 389 7.07 12.56 -20.36
C LEU A 389 8.25 11.90 -19.62
N SER A 390 8.99 11.03 -20.27
CA SER A 390 10.06 10.22 -19.70
C SER A 390 11.18 11.00 -19.02
N GLU A 391 11.45 12.23 -19.48
CA GLU A 391 12.59 13.03 -19.03
C GLU A 391 12.38 13.73 -17.68
N TYR A 392 11.15 13.73 -17.18
CA TYR A 392 10.75 14.54 -16.02
C TYR A 392 10.65 13.77 -14.69
N PHE A 393 10.79 12.44 -14.71
CA PHE A 393 10.61 11.63 -13.49
C PHE A 393 11.93 11.09 -12.96
N LYS A 394 12.12 11.17 -11.64
CA LYS A 394 13.19 10.41 -10.99
C LYS A 394 12.87 8.93 -11.11
N ILE A 395 13.76 8.20 -11.74
CA ILE A 395 13.62 6.78 -12.05
C ILE A 395 13.41 5.95 -10.80
N GLU A 396 14.08 6.33 -9.73
CA GLU A 396 14.06 5.65 -8.44
C GLU A 396 12.65 5.68 -7.82
N ASP A 397 12.00 6.85 -7.84
CA ASP A 397 10.64 7.02 -7.30
C ASP A 397 9.60 6.28 -8.13
N LEU A 398 9.74 6.32 -9.46
CA LEU A 398 8.87 5.60 -10.39
C LEU A 398 9.01 4.08 -10.21
N GLY A 399 10.25 3.59 -10.07
CA GLY A 399 10.53 2.17 -9.83
C GLY A 399 9.91 1.66 -8.53
N LEU A 400 10.02 2.44 -7.45
CA LEU A 400 9.44 2.08 -6.15
C LEU A 400 7.90 2.06 -6.18
N LEU A 401 7.29 3.07 -6.78
CA LEU A 401 5.83 3.16 -6.92
C LEU A 401 5.27 2.01 -7.75
N THR A 402 5.87 1.78 -8.92
CA THR A 402 5.46 0.68 -9.82
C THR A 402 5.66 -0.67 -9.16
N ARG A 403 6.75 -0.86 -8.40
CA ARG A 403 6.98 -2.11 -7.66
C ARG A 403 5.88 -2.38 -6.64
N LYS A 404 5.49 -1.38 -5.88
CA LYS A 404 4.42 -1.53 -4.87
C LYS A 404 3.06 -1.77 -5.54
N LEU A 405 2.79 -1.14 -6.68
CA LEU A 405 1.60 -1.42 -7.48
C LEU A 405 1.61 -2.84 -8.04
N HIS A 406 2.77 -3.31 -8.52
CA HIS A 406 2.92 -4.69 -8.98
C HIS A 406 2.60 -5.70 -7.88
N THR A 407 3.10 -5.51 -6.65
CA THR A 407 2.81 -6.41 -5.53
C THR A 407 1.32 -6.48 -5.20
N TYR A 408 0.58 -5.41 -5.42
CA TYR A 408 -0.86 -5.35 -5.14
C TYR A 408 -1.73 -5.91 -6.27
N PHE A 409 -1.35 -5.68 -7.54
CA PHE A 409 -2.12 -6.09 -8.71
C PHE A 409 -1.60 -7.38 -9.37
N SER A 410 -0.61 -8.03 -8.79
CA SER A 410 -0.07 -9.30 -9.27
C SER A 410 -1.15 -10.37 -9.34
N GLU A 411 -1.11 -11.20 -10.40
CA GLU A 411 -1.98 -12.37 -10.54
C GLU A 411 -1.31 -13.67 -10.08
N ASP A 412 -0.33 -13.59 -9.20
CA ASP A 412 0.25 -14.79 -8.61
C ASP A 412 -0.82 -15.52 -7.79
N LYS A 413 -1.17 -16.74 -8.24
CA LYS A 413 -2.19 -17.58 -7.59
C LYS A 413 -1.82 -18.00 -6.17
N GLN A 414 -0.54 -17.96 -5.84
CA GLN A 414 -0.04 -18.31 -4.51
C GLN A 414 0.00 -17.10 -3.57
N GLN A 415 -0.16 -15.90 -4.10
CA GLN A 415 -0.20 -14.68 -3.31
C GLN A 415 -1.56 -14.51 -2.62
N ILE A 416 -1.50 -14.15 -1.34
CA ILE A 416 -2.69 -13.90 -0.52
C ILE A 416 -2.86 -12.41 -0.34
N LEU A 417 -3.83 -11.82 -1.03
CA LEU A 417 -4.06 -10.39 -1.00
C LEU A 417 -4.87 -9.95 0.23
N ARG A 418 -4.51 -8.78 0.75
CA ARG A 418 -5.31 -8.11 1.77
C ARG A 418 -6.55 -7.45 1.16
N LEU A 419 -7.67 -7.61 1.83
CA LEU A 419 -8.92 -6.95 1.48
C LEU A 419 -8.96 -5.56 2.12
N ASN A 420 -9.24 -4.53 1.34
CA ASN A 420 -9.45 -3.20 1.90
C ASN A 420 -10.84 -3.16 2.58
N ARG A 421 -10.84 -2.85 3.87
CA ARG A 421 -12.07 -2.83 4.69
C ARG A 421 -12.99 -1.66 4.37
N LEU A 422 -12.49 -0.65 3.66
CA LEU A 422 -13.25 0.56 3.37
C LEU A 422 -13.89 1.16 4.63
N TRP A 423 -15.21 1.06 4.75
CA TRP A 423 -15.98 1.56 5.88
C TRP A 423 -16.37 0.47 6.90
N SER A 424 -16.24 -0.80 6.50
CA SER A 424 -16.71 -1.91 7.34
C SER A 424 -15.98 -1.98 8.68
N GLN A 425 -16.74 -2.04 9.76
CA GLN A 425 -16.20 -2.06 11.12
C GLN A 425 -15.67 -3.45 11.50
N SER A 426 -16.32 -4.51 11.05
CA SER A 426 -15.94 -5.88 11.32
C SER A 426 -16.25 -6.80 10.16
N LEU A 427 -15.28 -7.64 9.80
CA LEU A 427 -15.44 -8.70 8.80
C LEU A 427 -15.61 -10.09 9.43
N ALA A 428 -15.59 -10.16 10.74
CA ALA A 428 -15.64 -11.43 11.47
C ALA A 428 -16.90 -12.22 11.17
N GLU A 429 -16.73 -13.44 10.70
CA GLU A 429 -17.80 -14.39 10.45
C GLU A 429 -17.85 -15.47 11.54
N ARG A 430 -19.04 -15.80 11.99
CA ARG A 430 -19.23 -16.85 13.01
C ARG A 430 -18.98 -18.24 12.47
N ASN A 431 -19.41 -18.47 11.23
CA ASN A 431 -19.33 -19.78 10.59
C ASN A 431 -18.70 -19.61 9.22
N LEU A 432 -17.71 -20.43 8.92
CA LEU A 432 -17.00 -20.47 7.67
C LEU A 432 -17.01 -21.91 7.14
N THR A 433 -17.43 -22.08 5.89
CA THR A 433 -17.53 -23.39 5.26
C THR A 433 -16.61 -23.48 4.05
N ILE A 434 -15.73 -24.46 4.05
CA ILE A 434 -14.90 -24.81 2.91
C ILE A 434 -15.63 -25.84 2.06
N VAL A 435 -15.74 -25.59 0.76
CA VAL A 435 -16.30 -26.52 -0.23
C VAL A 435 -15.23 -26.76 -1.29
N ARG A 436 -14.87 -28.03 -1.49
CA ARG A 436 -13.99 -28.42 -2.61
C ARG A 436 -14.86 -28.67 -3.83
N SER A 437 -14.64 -27.89 -4.89
CA SER A 437 -15.39 -28.01 -6.13
C SER A 437 -14.87 -29.22 -6.93
N GLU A 438 -15.80 -30.07 -7.38
CA GLU A 438 -15.47 -31.22 -8.27
C GLU A 438 -15.19 -30.77 -9.70
N GLN A 439 -15.62 -29.57 -10.11
CA GLN A 439 -15.51 -29.08 -11.48
C GLN A 439 -14.10 -28.56 -11.79
N ASP A 440 -13.52 -27.77 -10.89
CA ASP A 440 -12.23 -27.10 -11.08
C ASP A 440 -11.17 -27.57 -10.05
N GLY A 441 -11.54 -28.43 -9.10
CA GLY A 441 -10.66 -28.95 -8.04
C GLY A 441 -10.28 -27.89 -6.97
N ARG A 442 -10.79 -26.67 -7.07
CA ARG A 442 -10.45 -25.54 -6.17
C ARG A 442 -11.25 -25.60 -4.88
N CYS A 443 -10.70 -24.99 -3.86
CA CYS A 443 -11.39 -24.77 -2.60
C CYS A 443 -12.13 -23.42 -2.63
N HIS A 444 -13.39 -23.42 -2.21
CA HIS A 444 -14.25 -22.24 -2.12
C HIS A 444 -14.62 -22.00 -0.67
N LEU A 445 -14.50 -20.77 -0.20
CA LEU A 445 -14.85 -20.35 1.14
C LEU A 445 -16.20 -19.64 1.12
N TYR A 446 -17.13 -20.14 1.92
CA TYR A 446 -18.46 -19.54 2.13
C TYR A 446 -18.57 -19.03 3.57
N ARG A 447 -19.30 -17.94 3.73
CA ARG A 447 -19.78 -17.46 5.02
C ARG A 447 -21.01 -18.28 5.39
N LEU A 448 -21.28 -18.72 6.49
CA LEU A 448 -22.43 -19.50 6.98
C LEU A 448 -22.12 -20.98 7.17
N SER A 449 -22.98 -21.64 7.94
CA SER A 449 -22.89 -23.04 8.25
C SER A 449 -23.42 -23.90 7.08
N PRO A 450 -22.87 -25.11 6.86
CA PRO A 450 -23.42 -26.06 5.89
C PRO A 450 -24.78 -26.66 6.33
N GLU A 451 -25.11 -26.57 7.61
CA GLU A 451 -26.37 -27.09 8.17
C GLU A 451 -27.15 -25.98 8.88
N PRO A 452 -28.41 -25.71 8.47
CA PRO A 452 -29.17 -26.35 7.40
C PRO A 452 -28.88 -25.75 6.00
N ARG A 453 -27.79 -26.11 5.36
CA ARG A 453 -27.35 -25.70 4.00
C ARG A 453 -27.50 -24.20 3.68
N GLN A 454 -27.26 -23.36 4.68
CA GLN A 454 -27.48 -21.90 4.59
C GLN A 454 -26.62 -21.21 3.54
N PHE A 455 -25.48 -21.81 3.15
CA PHE A 455 -24.59 -21.27 2.14
C PHE A 455 -25.05 -21.54 0.70
N MET A 456 -26.05 -22.39 0.48
CA MET A 456 -26.57 -22.67 -0.87
C MET A 456 -27.31 -21.45 -1.42
N GLY A 457 -26.79 -20.94 -2.56
CA GLY A 457 -27.25 -19.69 -3.17
C GLY A 457 -26.40 -18.47 -2.83
N GLU A 458 -25.46 -18.59 -1.89
CA GLU A 458 -24.46 -17.56 -1.61
C GLU A 458 -23.29 -17.67 -2.61
N VAL A 459 -22.65 -16.56 -2.87
CA VAL A 459 -21.41 -16.53 -3.63
C VAL A 459 -20.23 -16.84 -2.71
N ALA A 460 -19.26 -17.63 -3.17
CA ALA A 460 -18.02 -17.85 -2.43
C ALA A 460 -17.33 -16.53 -2.14
N ILE A 461 -16.96 -16.32 -0.88
CA ILE A 461 -16.27 -15.09 -0.47
C ILE A 461 -14.79 -15.08 -0.87
N TYR A 462 -14.18 -16.25 -1.06
CA TYR A 462 -12.84 -16.39 -1.57
C TYR A 462 -12.64 -17.76 -2.22
N GLN A 463 -11.68 -17.89 -3.12
CA GLN A 463 -11.34 -19.13 -3.83
C GLN A 463 -9.82 -19.28 -3.88
N ALA A 464 -9.32 -20.49 -3.64
CA ALA A 464 -7.91 -20.84 -3.71
C ALA A 464 -7.71 -22.29 -4.13
N ASP A 465 -6.48 -22.65 -4.46
CA ASP A 465 -6.15 -24.02 -4.90
C ASP A 465 -6.12 -25.01 -3.71
N ASP A 466 -5.96 -24.51 -2.48
CA ASP A 466 -5.90 -25.34 -1.26
C ASP A 466 -6.61 -24.66 -0.07
N ALA A 467 -6.92 -25.46 0.95
CA ALA A 467 -7.63 -25.01 2.14
C ALA A 467 -6.78 -24.10 3.04
N ALA A 468 -5.44 -24.29 3.08
CA ALA A 468 -4.57 -23.45 3.87
C ALA A 468 -4.59 -22.00 3.39
N SER A 469 -4.55 -21.78 2.07
CA SER A 469 -4.67 -20.46 1.46
C SER A 469 -5.96 -19.75 1.85
N LEU A 470 -7.11 -20.49 1.88
CA LEU A 470 -8.38 -19.92 2.34
C LEU A 470 -8.32 -19.52 3.82
N MET A 471 -7.73 -20.37 4.67
CA MET A 471 -7.63 -20.12 6.11
C MET A 471 -6.72 -18.92 6.39
N ILE A 472 -5.57 -18.84 5.73
CA ILE A 472 -4.62 -17.74 5.88
C ILE A 472 -5.27 -16.43 5.39
N TRP A 473 -5.96 -16.46 4.24
CA TRP A 473 -6.69 -15.30 3.75
C TRP A 473 -7.75 -14.81 4.75
N ALA A 474 -8.52 -15.73 5.32
CA ALA A 474 -9.56 -15.41 6.30
C ALA A 474 -8.97 -14.81 7.59
N CYS A 475 -7.86 -15.36 8.10
CA CYS A 475 -7.13 -14.83 9.25
C CYS A 475 -6.53 -13.44 8.94
N LEU A 476 -5.82 -13.30 7.82
CA LEU A 476 -5.15 -12.07 7.41
C LEU A 476 -6.12 -10.89 7.25
N ASN A 477 -7.35 -11.19 6.79
CA ASN A 477 -8.38 -10.19 6.54
C ASN A 477 -9.34 -9.98 7.73
N GLY A 478 -9.15 -10.74 8.82
CA GLY A 478 -10.00 -10.66 10.02
C GLY A 478 -11.43 -11.18 9.79
N VAL A 479 -11.61 -12.03 8.78
CA VAL A 479 -12.83 -12.79 8.51
C VAL A 479 -12.93 -13.95 9.49
N ALA A 480 -11.81 -14.62 9.76
CA ALA A 480 -11.69 -15.60 10.83
C ALA A 480 -11.18 -14.94 12.13
N THR A 481 -11.77 -15.35 13.23
CA THR A 481 -11.42 -14.98 14.61
C THR A 481 -11.34 -16.22 15.48
N ALA A 482 -10.89 -16.10 16.72
CA ALA A 482 -10.90 -17.19 17.69
C ALA A 482 -12.32 -17.76 17.95
N ASN A 483 -13.37 -16.98 17.68
CA ASN A 483 -14.76 -17.39 17.84
C ASN A 483 -15.39 -17.99 16.58
N SER A 484 -14.68 -17.99 15.46
CA SER A 484 -15.17 -18.52 14.19
C SER A 484 -15.15 -20.06 14.19
N ARG A 485 -16.23 -20.67 13.70
CA ARG A 485 -16.35 -22.11 13.54
C ARG A 485 -16.15 -22.49 12.08
N TRP A 486 -15.28 -23.44 11.84
CA TRP A 486 -14.94 -23.93 10.52
C TRP A 486 -15.63 -25.26 10.22
N PHE A 487 -16.11 -25.37 9.00
CA PHE A 487 -16.81 -26.54 8.49
C PHE A 487 -16.22 -26.91 7.13
N GLU A 488 -16.36 -28.19 6.78
CA GLU A 488 -16.12 -28.70 5.43
C GLU A 488 -17.41 -29.31 4.91
N TYR A 489 -17.70 -29.07 3.62
CA TYR A 489 -18.85 -29.67 2.94
C TYR A 489 -18.39 -30.40 1.67
N GLY A 490 -18.86 -31.65 1.48
CA GLY A 490 -18.53 -32.52 0.36
C GLY A 490 -17.59 -33.68 0.75
N ALA A 491 -16.92 -34.26 -0.26
CA ALA A 491 -16.04 -35.41 -0.10
C ALA A 491 -14.63 -35.06 0.41
N GLY A 492 -14.52 -33.99 1.18
CA GLY A 492 -13.25 -33.50 1.68
C GLY A 492 -12.58 -34.39 2.73
N ARG A 493 -11.28 -34.20 2.90
CA ARG A 493 -10.45 -34.91 3.89
C ARG A 493 -10.21 -34.13 5.17
N LEU A 494 -10.68 -32.87 5.20
CA LEU A 494 -10.47 -31.98 6.32
C LEU A 494 -11.49 -32.23 7.43
N ARG A 495 -11.06 -32.13 8.69
CA ARG A 495 -11.95 -32.25 9.85
C ARG A 495 -12.11 -30.91 10.54
N CYS A 496 -13.35 -30.51 10.82
CA CYS A 496 -13.68 -29.23 11.44
C CYS A 496 -12.85 -28.92 12.69
N ARG A 497 -12.61 -29.91 13.56
CA ARG A 497 -11.79 -29.72 14.76
C ARG A 497 -10.35 -29.32 14.44
N ARG A 498 -9.77 -29.93 13.39
CA ARG A 498 -8.41 -29.66 12.92
C ARG A 498 -8.31 -28.24 12.37
N LEU A 499 -9.28 -27.83 11.55
CA LEU A 499 -9.33 -26.46 11.01
C LEU A 499 -9.35 -25.42 12.12
N ASN A 500 -10.22 -25.59 13.13
CA ASN A 500 -10.32 -24.66 14.26
C ASN A 500 -8.99 -24.54 15.03
N GLN A 501 -8.35 -25.67 15.32
CA GLN A 501 -7.06 -25.70 16.04
C GLN A 501 -5.94 -24.97 15.27
N VAL A 502 -5.87 -25.18 13.95
CA VAL A 502 -4.87 -24.53 13.12
C VAL A 502 -5.12 -23.02 13.03
N VAL A 503 -6.38 -22.60 12.86
CA VAL A 503 -6.75 -21.16 12.80
C VAL A 503 -6.36 -20.44 14.10
N GLU A 504 -6.69 -20.99 15.26
CA GLU A 504 -6.30 -20.38 16.56
C GLU A 504 -4.79 -20.13 16.65
N ARG A 505 -3.97 -21.00 16.07
CA ARG A 505 -2.52 -20.85 16.04
C ARG A 505 -2.00 -19.94 14.95
N LEU A 506 -2.76 -19.75 13.84
CA LEU A 506 -2.39 -18.85 12.75
C LEU A 506 -2.73 -17.38 13.04
N LEU A 507 -3.78 -17.10 13.81
CA LEU A 507 -4.23 -15.74 14.11
C LEU A 507 -3.11 -14.82 14.62
N PRO A 508 -2.24 -15.20 15.58
CA PRO A 508 -1.17 -14.34 16.08
C PRO A 508 -0.16 -13.91 15.00
N TYR A 509 0.04 -14.75 13.97
CA TYR A 509 0.98 -14.44 12.88
C TYR A 509 0.42 -13.43 11.90
N THR A 510 -0.89 -13.35 11.76
CA THR A 510 -1.58 -12.46 10.80
C THR A 510 -1.96 -11.12 11.41
N GLU A 511 -2.01 -11.01 12.73
CA GLU A 511 -2.38 -9.79 13.49
C GLU A 511 -1.22 -8.79 13.64
N ASP A 512 0.02 -9.17 13.29
CA ASP A 512 1.20 -8.33 13.47
C ASP A 512 1.16 -7.10 12.56
N LYS A 513 0.78 -5.96 13.16
CA LYS A 513 0.65 -4.64 12.50
C LYS A 513 1.93 -3.81 12.54
N LYS A 514 2.98 -4.28 13.21
CA LYS A 514 4.16 -3.45 13.52
C LYS A 514 5.15 -3.31 12.38
N TRP A 515 5.09 -4.21 11.39
CA TRP A 515 6.06 -4.18 10.32
C TRP A 515 5.58 -3.33 9.13
N ARG A 516 6.44 -2.43 8.68
CA ARG A 516 6.22 -1.59 7.49
C ARG A 516 7.31 -1.89 6.45
N VAL A 517 6.94 -1.84 5.19
CA VAL A 517 7.87 -2.01 4.08
C VAL A 517 8.71 -0.75 3.94
N SER A 518 10.04 -0.88 3.99
CA SER A 518 10.95 0.25 3.78
C SER A 518 11.24 0.47 2.29
N LYS A 519 11.69 1.68 1.93
CA LYS A 519 12.20 1.97 0.58
C LYS A 519 13.34 1.01 0.21
N LEU A 520 14.22 0.75 1.15
CA LEU A 520 15.36 -0.14 0.94
C LEU A 520 14.91 -1.57 0.62
N ASP A 521 13.90 -2.08 1.32
CA ASP A 521 13.35 -3.41 1.04
C ASP A 521 12.83 -3.54 -0.40
N LEU A 522 12.16 -2.49 -0.91
CA LEU A 522 11.62 -2.49 -2.28
C LEU A 522 12.71 -2.37 -3.38
N CYS A 523 13.86 -1.79 -3.05
CA CYS A 523 15.00 -1.68 -3.97
C CYS A 523 15.85 -2.95 -4.06
N GLN A 524 15.66 -3.92 -3.19
CA GLN A 524 16.45 -5.16 -3.10
C GLN A 524 15.59 -6.38 -3.46
N PRO A 525 16.20 -7.51 -3.87
CA PRO A 525 15.48 -8.77 -3.98
C PRO A 525 14.81 -9.11 -2.66
N TRP A 526 13.58 -9.58 -2.72
CA TRP A 526 12.87 -9.94 -1.52
C TRP A 526 13.57 -11.10 -0.75
N HIS A 527 13.41 -11.12 0.56
CA HIS A 527 13.80 -12.20 1.44
C HIS A 527 12.65 -12.51 2.40
N TYR A 528 12.65 -13.70 2.97
CA TYR A 528 11.62 -14.03 3.94
C TYR A 528 11.83 -13.25 5.23
N ARG A 529 10.75 -12.73 5.78
CA ARG A 529 10.64 -12.17 7.14
C ARG A 529 10.04 -13.19 8.10
N LYS A 530 9.03 -13.93 7.64
CA LYS A 530 8.31 -14.91 8.44
C LYS A 530 7.97 -16.12 7.58
N LEU A 531 8.17 -17.30 8.13
CA LEU A 531 7.79 -18.58 7.56
C LEU A 531 6.99 -19.36 8.60
N VAL A 532 5.81 -19.85 8.25
CA VAL A 532 5.02 -20.76 9.09
C VAL A 532 4.78 -22.03 8.31
N TRP A 533 5.27 -23.14 8.86
CA TRP A 533 5.16 -24.48 8.30
C TRP A 533 3.94 -25.15 8.88
N ILE A 534 2.89 -25.36 8.08
CA ILE A 534 1.65 -26.03 8.49
C ILE A 534 1.77 -27.49 8.05
N LEU A 535 1.77 -28.42 8.99
CA LEU A 535 1.96 -29.84 8.77
C LEU A 535 0.64 -30.59 8.77
N ASN A 536 0.46 -31.52 7.85
CA ASN A 536 -0.62 -32.48 7.80
C ASN A 536 -2.04 -31.89 7.76
N LEU A 537 -2.21 -30.69 7.20
CA LEU A 537 -3.54 -30.10 7.06
C LEU A 537 -4.36 -30.84 6.00
N GLU A 538 -3.78 -31.04 4.79
CA GLU A 538 -4.47 -31.69 3.67
C GLU A 538 -4.40 -33.22 3.74
N GLN A 539 -3.27 -33.78 4.19
CA GLN A 539 -3.04 -35.19 4.33
C GLN A 539 -2.38 -35.51 5.66
N ASP A 540 -3.04 -36.26 6.49
CA ASP A 540 -2.56 -36.69 7.80
C ASP A 540 -2.43 -38.22 7.86
N PRO A 541 -1.24 -38.76 7.71
CA PRO A 541 -1.02 -40.21 7.81
C PRO A 541 -1.47 -40.81 9.16
N SER A 542 -1.52 -40.02 10.22
CA SER A 542 -1.94 -40.52 11.55
C SER A 542 -3.47 -40.75 11.67
N GLU A 543 -4.27 -40.38 10.68
CA GLU A 543 -5.73 -40.64 10.67
C GLU A 543 -6.07 -42.13 10.66
N HIS A 544 -5.26 -42.93 10.03
CA HIS A 544 -5.44 -44.38 9.96
C HIS A 544 -5.25 -45.07 11.31
N TRP A 545 -4.73 -44.35 12.31
CA TRP A 545 -4.46 -44.90 13.64
C TRP A 545 -5.60 -44.67 14.63
N GLN A 546 -6.79 -44.41 14.17
CA GLN A 546 -7.95 -44.27 15.03
C GLN A 546 -8.25 -45.59 15.75
N GLY A 547 -8.31 -45.53 17.09
CA GLY A 547 -8.55 -46.71 17.92
C GLY A 547 -7.35 -47.61 18.21
N GLN A 548 -6.20 -47.31 17.64
CA GLN A 548 -4.95 -48.05 17.97
C GLN A 548 -4.20 -47.38 19.13
N SER A 549 -3.76 -48.18 20.12
CA SER A 549 -2.86 -47.67 21.17
C SER A 549 -1.47 -47.49 20.54
N LEU A 550 -0.94 -46.27 20.55
CA LEU A 550 0.46 -46.02 20.18
C LEU A 550 1.36 -46.61 21.26
N MET A 551 2.17 -47.59 20.91
CA MET A 551 3.11 -48.19 21.84
C MET A 551 4.17 -47.17 22.24
N LEU A 552 4.57 -47.15 23.48
CA LEU A 552 5.62 -46.28 24.07
C LEU A 552 6.97 -46.38 23.36
N GLU A 553 7.22 -47.41 22.60
CA GLU A 553 8.42 -47.60 21.75
C GLU A 553 8.58 -46.51 20.67
N LEU A 554 7.52 -45.74 20.37
CA LEU A 554 7.59 -44.58 19.44
C LEU A 554 8.27 -43.35 20.08
N MET A 555 8.45 -43.28 21.36
CA MET A 555 9.02 -42.12 22.04
C MET A 555 10.52 -41.85 21.77
N GLY A 556 11.22 -42.77 21.16
CA GLY A 556 12.60 -42.60 20.70
C GLY A 556 12.80 -42.82 19.23
N SER A 557 11.74 -43.03 18.45
CA SER A 557 11.82 -43.32 17.03
C SER A 557 11.69 -42.03 16.16
N ASN A 558 12.33 -42.10 14.99
CA ASN A 558 12.18 -41.06 13.99
C ASN A 558 10.73 -41.02 13.45
N LEU A 559 9.97 -39.93 13.75
CA LEU A 559 8.58 -39.80 13.32
C LEU A 559 8.42 -39.69 11.79
N LEU A 560 9.48 -39.44 11.07
CA LEU A 560 9.50 -39.41 9.61
C LEU A 560 9.81 -40.80 9.00
N ALA A 561 10.08 -41.81 9.83
CA ALA A 561 10.39 -43.17 9.40
C ALA A 561 9.96 -44.20 10.47
N THR A 562 8.66 -44.34 10.70
CA THR A 562 8.09 -45.20 11.74
C THR A 562 7.49 -46.48 11.19
N GLY A 563 7.56 -47.56 11.95
CA GLY A 563 6.92 -48.83 11.62
C GLY A 563 7.72 -49.78 10.73
N LYS A 564 7.09 -50.86 10.32
CA LYS A 564 7.66 -51.90 9.39
C LYS A 564 6.52 -52.31 8.42
N PRO A 565 6.54 -51.87 7.15
CA PRO A 565 7.55 -51.01 6.52
C PRO A 565 7.57 -49.60 7.12
N ALA A 566 8.72 -48.94 7.04
CA ALA A 566 8.86 -47.61 7.62
C ALA A 566 8.07 -46.57 6.81
N ALA A 567 7.20 -45.82 7.45
CA ALA A 567 6.39 -44.77 6.84
C ALA A 567 6.61 -43.44 7.55
N SER A 568 6.47 -42.34 6.80
CA SER A 568 6.51 -40.99 7.35
C SER A 568 5.16 -40.62 7.92
N LEU A 569 5.15 -39.99 9.12
CA LEU A 569 3.97 -39.36 9.69
C LEU A 569 3.67 -37.97 9.12
N LEU A 570 4.46 -37.53 8.15
CA LEU A 570 4.25 -36.28 7.43
C LEU A 570 3.73 -36.58 6.03
N GLY A 571 2.52 -36.14 5.73
CA GLY A 571 1.84 -36.36 4.44
C GLY A 571 1.67 -35.10 3.64
N SER A 572 1.61 -33.92 4.30
CA SER A 572 1.53 -32.64 3.61
C SER A 572 2.20 -31.52 4.38
N VAL A 573 2.73 -30.55 3.67
CA VAL A 573 3.32 -29.32 4.20
C VAL A 573 2.76 -28.14 3.42
N GLN A 574 2.15 -27.17 4.13
CA GLN A 574 1.79 -25.89 3.56
C GLN A 574 2.72 -24.83 4.15
N LEU A 575 3.34 -24.04 3.29
CA LEU A 575 4.30 -23.00 3.65
C LEU A 575 3.65 -21.64 3.51
N MET A 576 3.25 -21.06 4.64
CA MET A 576 2.82 -19.65 4.71
C MET A 576 4.05 -18.78 4.86
N SER A 577 4.19 -17.75 4.02
CA SER A 577 5.35 -16.86 4.06
C SER A 577 4.95 -15.40 3.96
N LEU A 578 5.72 -14.54 4.64
CA LEU A 578 5.74 -13.09 4.49
C LEU A 578 7.13 -12.69 4.05
N ASN A 579 7.23 -11.98 2.92
CA ASN A 579 8.49 -11.47 2.42
C ASN A 579 8.74 -9.99 2.81
N SER A 580 9.93 -9.48 2.52
CA SER A 580 10.33 -8.10 2.83
C SER A 580 9.57 -7.04 2.02
N TRP A 581 8.91 -7.41 0.93
CA TRP A 581 8.05 -6.51 0.16
C TRP A 581 6.61 -6.42 0.70
N GLY A 582 6.30 -7.17 1.77
CA GLY A 582 4.97 -7.19 2.40
C GLY A 582 3.99 -8.16 1.75
N GLU A 583 4.46 -9.03 0.88
CA GLU A 583 3.63 -10.01 0.20
C GLU A 583 3.46 -11.27 1.06
N TRP A 584 2.23 -11.73 1.15
CA TRP A 584 1.88 -12.99 1.76
C TRP A 584 1.67 -14.06 0.69
N HIS A 585 2.28 -15.23 0.89
CA HIS A 585 2.12 -16.36 -0.02
C HIS A 585 1.81 -17.64 0.76
N CYS A 586 1.16 -18.58 0.11
CA CYS A 586 0.97 -19.94 0.60
C CYS A 586 1.30 -20.93 -0.51
N HIS A 587 2.22 -21.85 -0.24
CA HIS A 587 2.61 -22.93 -1.15
C HIS A 587 2.30 -24.26 -0.51
N SER A 588 1.73 -25.18 -1.26
CA SER A 588 1.31 -26.51 -0.78
C SER A 588 2.17 -27.61 -1.41
N PHE A 589 2.68 -28.49 -0.57
CA PHE A 589 3.45 -29.65 -0.92
C PHE A 589 2.80 -30.90 -0.33
N SER A 590 2.73 -32.00 -1.07
CA SER A 590 2.06 -33.21 -0.62
C SER A 590 2.82 -34.47 -1.03
N GLY A 591 2.63 -35.55 -0.29
CA GLY A 591 3.29 -36.84 -0.52
C GLY A 591 4.55 -37.05 0.34
N GLU A 592 5.27 -38.13 0.05
CA GLU A 592 6.44 -38.57 0.84
C GLU A 592 7.58 -37.54 0.91
N GLN A 593 7.74 -36.72 -0.14
CA GLN A 593 8.82 -35.74 -0.27
C GLN A 593 8.38 -34.31 0.07
N ALA A 594 7.17 -34.09 0.57
CA ALA A 594 6.62 -32.77 0.85
C ALA A 594 7.53 -31.87 1.68
N LEU A 595 8.19 -32.42 2.69
CA LEU A 595 9.14 -31.66 3.52
C LEU A 595 10.40 -31.25 2.74
N LEU A 596 10.94 -32.15 1.93
CA LEU A 596 12.14 -31.88 1.12
C LEU A 596 11.87 -30.81 0.08
N GLU A 597 10.76 -30.92 -0.62
CA GLU A 597 10.32 -29.95 -1.61
C GLU A 597 10.08 -28.56 -0.97
N ALA A 598 9.41 -28.52 0.17
CA ALA A 598 9.16 -27.29 0.91
C ALA A 598 10.47 -26.63 1.40
N ILE A 599 11.43 -27.41 1.93
CA ILE A 599 12.74 -26.89 2.35
C ILE A 599 13.52 -26.35 1.15
N ALA A 600 13.56 -27.09 0.04
CA ALA A 600 14.25 -26.67 -1.17
C ALA A 600 13.65 -25.40 -1.75
N PHE A 601 12.33 -25.30 -1.76
CA PHE A 601 11.62 -24.10 -2.18
C PHE A 601 11.93 -22.87 -1.29
N ALA A 602 11.99 -23.07 0.05
CA ALA A 602 12.22 -21.96 0.98
C ALA A 602 13.69 -21.50 1.02
N THR A 603 14.65 -22.37 0.72
CA THR A 603 16.08 -22.12 0.90
C THR A 603 16.60 -20.86 0.18
N PRO A 604 16.28 -20.57 -1.09
CA PRO A 604 16.77 -19.37 -1.77
C PRO A 604 16.37 -18.06 -1.05
N GLY A 605 15.10 -17.96 -0.65
CA GLY A 605 14.61 -16.78 0.07
C GLY A 605 15.16 -16.65 1.50
N MET A 606 15.36 -17.78 2.21
CA MET A 606 15.99 -17.80 3.53
C MET A 606 17.46 -17.37 3.47
N ARG A 607 18.15 -17.70 2.39
CA ARG A 607 19.58 -17.43 2.21
C ARG A 607 19.90 -15.96 1.99
N ARG A 608 18.98 -15.20 1.37
CA ARG A 608 19.18 -13.76 1.10
C ARG A 608 19.37 -12.96 2.39
N ALA A 609 18.70 -13.32 3.47
CA ALA A 609 18.85 -12.68 4.78
C ALA A 609 18.63 -13.67 5.93
N PRO A 610 19.54 -14.66 6.15
CA PRO A 610 19.29 -15.77 7.06
C PRO A 610 19.11 -15.34 8.52
N GLN A 611 19.68 -14.21 8.94
CA GLN A 611 19.54 -13.69 10.32
C GLN A 611 18.19 -13.01 10.58
N GLN A 612 17.43 -12.68 9.54
CA GLN A 612 16.19 -11.93 9.65
C GLN A 612 14.93 -12.82 9.56
N VAL A 613 15.08 -14.09 9.23
CA VAL A 613 13.97 -15.01 9.04
C VAL A 613 13.49 -15.56 10.37
N ALA A 614 12.25 -15.22 10.75
CA ALA A 614 11.54 -15.92 11.83
C ALA A 614 10.77 -17.10 11.24
N PHE A 615 10.90 -18.30 11.81
CA PHE A 615 10.10 -19.45 11.39
C PHE A 615 9.42 -20.15 12.57
N ASP A 616 8.25 -20.73 12.30
CA ASP A 616 7.50 -21.53 13.26
C ASP A 616 6.83 -22.72 12.57
N VAL A 617 6.38 -23.67 13.36
CA VAL A 617 5.76 -24.91 12.86
C VAL A 617 4.43 -25.13 13.57
N VAL A 618 3.39 -25.40 12.83
CA VAL A 618 2.03 -25.68 13.30
C VAL A 618 1.57 -27.01 12.72
N SER A 619 1.32 -28.01 13.51
CA SER A 619 0.81 -29.31 13.03
C SER A 619 -0.71 -29.41 13.19
N ALA A 620 -1.37 -29.90 12.13
CA ALA A 620 -2.77 -30.28 12.11
C ALA A 620 -2.98 -31.78 12.42
N SER A 621 -1.93 -32.52 12.73
CA SER A 621 -2.00 -33.97 12.99
C SER A 621 -2.92 -34.33 14.17
N GLN A 622 -3.69 -35.39 14.04
CA GLN A 622 -4.50 -35.92 15.13
C GLN A 622 -3.70 -36.52 16.26
N LYS A 623 -2.60 -37.14 15.93
CA LYS A 623 -1.71 -37.83 16.87
C LYS A 623 -0.31 -37.26 16.82
N LEU A 624 0.40 -37.29 17.94
CA LEU A 624 1.79 -36.88 18.07
C LEU A 624 2.07 -35.43 17.53
N GLN A 625 1.07 -34.55 17.65
CA GLN A 625 1.15 -33.19 17.12
C GLN A 625 2.42 -32.45 17.58
N SER A 626 2.64 -32.36 18.89
CA SER A 626 3.76 -31.63 19.48
C SER A 626 5.12 -32.28 19.16
N GLN A 627 5.17 -33.62 19.10
CA GLN A 627 6.38 -34.35 18.78
C GLN A 627 6.75 -34.15 17.31
N LEU A 628 5.77 -34.15 16.39
CA LEU A 628 6.01 -33.91 14.98
C LEU A 628 6.47 -32.47 14.74
N GLU A 629 5.85 -31.49 15.41
CA GLU A 629 6.28 -30.10 15.38
C GLU A 629 7.74 -29.96 15.83
N GLN A 630 8.08 -30.55 16.97
CA GLN A 630 9.45 -30.50 17.51
C GLN A 630 10.46 -31.16 16.56
N THR A 631 10.12 -32.32 15.98
CA THR A 631 10.97 -32.99 14.99
C THR A 631 11.26 -32.09 13.78
N VAL A 632 10.23 -31.46 13.23
CA VAL A 632 10.39 -30.57 12.07
C VAL A 632 11.12 -29.27 12.47
N VAL A 633 10.83 -28.68 13.63
CA VAL A 633 11.57 -27.52 14.16
C VAL A 633 13.07 -27.82 14.27
N ASP A 634 13.45 -29.00 14.77
CA ASP A 634 14.86 -29.36 14.94
C ASP A 634 15.56 -29.54 13.57
N ILE A 635 14.85 -30.10 12.59
CA ILE A 635 15.35 -30.20 11.22
C ILE A 635 15.53 -28.82 10.62
N LEU A 636 14.54 -27.93 10.74
CA LEU A 636 14.60 -26.57 10.21
C LEU A 636 15.69 -25.73 10.87
N LYS A 637 15.94 -25.90 12.17
CA LYS A 637 17.08 -25.26 12.86
C LYS A 637 18.42 -25.72 12.31
N GLN A 638 18.54 -27.01 12.01
CA GLN A 638 19.75 -27.54 11.38
C GLN A 638 19.92 -27.03 9.96
N VAL A 639 18.85 -27.05 9.17
CA VAL A 639 18.82 -26.49 7.81
C VAL A 639 19.22 -25.01 7.83
N HIS A 640 18.66 -24.23 8.73
CA HIS A 640 18.97 -22.80 8.87
C HIS A 640 20.45 -22.55 9.22
N ARG A 641 21.06 -23.38 10.07
CA ARG A 641 22.51 -23.33 10.34
C ARG A 641 23.32 -23.62 9.08
N LEU A 642 22.94 -24.67 8.35
CA LEU A 642 23.66 -25.07 7.14
C LEU A 642 23.54 -24.03 6.03
N ILE A 643 22.39 -23.36 5.89
CA ILE A 643 22.18 -22.25 4.96
C ILE A 643 23.11 -21.07 5.31
N ARG A 644 23.24 -20.74 6.58
CA ARG A 644 24.11 -19.67 7.04
C ARG A 644 25.60 -19.99 6.90
N ASP A 645 25.98 -21.26 7.16
CA ASP A 645 27.36 -21.68 7.22
C ASP A 645 27.86 -22.21 5.84
N ALA A 646 26.98 -22.32 4.83
CA ALA A 646 27.34 -22.71 3.48
C ALA A 646 28.17 -21.62 2.77
N CYS A 647 29.26 -22.02 2.16
CA CYS A 647 30.14 -21.14 1.40
C CYS A 647 30.46 -21.75 0.01
N PRO A 648 30.93 -20.94 -0.97
CA PRO A 648 31.19 -21.39 -2.32
C PRO A 648 32.18 -22.57 -2.43
N SER A 649 33.08 -22.66 -1.47
CA SER A 649 34.15 -23.68 -1.48
C SER A 649 33.79 -24.99 -0.77
N LYS A 650 32.61 -25.06 -0.11
CA LYS A 650 32.28 -26.22 0.72
C LYS A 650 30.79 -26.57 0.63
N THR A 651 30.51 -27.78 0.10
CA THR A 651 29.18 -28.39 0.18
C THR A 651 28.98 -29.03 1.55
N LEU A 652 27.92 -28.64 2.24
CA LEU A 652 27.50 -29.20 3.51
C LEU A 652 26.41 -30.25 3.27
N VAL A 653 26.42 -31.36 3.97
CA VAL A 653 25.46 -32.44 3.78
C VAL A 653 24.75 -32.79 5.09
N GLN A 654 23.42 -32.87 5.03
CA GLN A 654 22.58 -33.32 6.14
C GLN A 654 21.82 -34.59 5.72
N PRO A 655 22.01 -35.73 6.38
CA PRO A 655 21.20 -36.91 6.11
C PRO A 655 19.81 -36.76 6.75
N LEU A 656 18.77 -37.20 6.01
CA LEU A 656 17.39 -37.22 6.48
C LEU A 656 16.74 -38.53 6.03
N GLN A 657 16.11 -39.25 6.95
CA GLN A 657 15.33 -40.45 6.63
C GLN A 657 13.85 -40.10 6.57
N LEU A 658 13.21 -40.43 5.43
CA LEU A 658 11.78 -40.29 5.19
C LEU A 658 11.22 -41.64 4.75
N GLY A 659 10.34 -42.22 5.54
CA GLY A 659 9.87 -43.59 5.29
C GLY A 659 11.02 -44.60 5.19
N GLU A 660 11.02 -45.42 4.16
CA GLU A 660 12.08 -46.38 3.91
C GLU A 660 13.33 -45.77 3.25
N LYS A 661 13.22 -44.55 2.72
CA LYS A 661 14.29 -43.89 1.95
C LYS A 661 15.17 -43.00 2.83
N LYS A 662 16.46 -43.01 2.49
CA LYS A 662 17.45 -42.10 3.10
C LYS A 662 17.83 -41.05 2.08
N TYR A 663 17.64 -39.77 2.42
CA TYR A 663 18.01 -38.64 1.59
C TYR A 663 19.22 -37.91 2.14
N GLY A 664 20.07 -37.42 1.26
CA GLY A 664 21.11 -36.45 1.57
C GLY A 664 20.66 -35.07 1.11
N LEU A 665 20.63 -34.13 2.02
CA LEU A 665 20.37 -32.69 1.75
C LEU A 665 21.73 -32.03 1.55
N PHE A 666 21.99 -31.52 0.36
CA PHE A 666 23.25 -30.89 -0.03
C PHE A 666 23.06 -29.37 -0.10
N PHE A 667 23.82 -28.65 0.71
CA PHE A 667 23.81 -27.20 0.76
C PHE A 667 25.13 -26.69 0.17
N ASP A 668 25.02 -25.92 -0.89
CA ASP A 668 26.14 -25.30 -1.58
C ASP A 668 25.89 -23.80 -1.80
N ALA A 669 26.80 -23.12 -2.50
CA ALA A 669 26.64 -21.72 -2.85
C ALA A 669 25.40 -21.44 -3.70
N LYS A 670 24.86 -22.43 -4.37
CA LYS A 670 23.73 -22.32 -5.29
C LYS A 670 22.37 -22.60 -4.61
N GLY A 671 22.31 -23.16 -3.42
CA GLY A 671 21.09 -23.46 -2.68
C GLY A 671 21.09 -24.82 -2.03
N MET A 672 19.92 -25.45 -1.94
CA MET A 672 19.76 -26.80 -1.42
C MET A 672 19.28 -27.75 -2.53
N SER A 673 19.95 -28.88 -2.66
CA SER A 673 19.49 -30.01 -3.45
C SER A 673 19.38 -31.25 -2.57
N TYR A 674 18.57 -32.23 -2.97
CA TYR A 674 18.48 -33.50 -2.22
C TYR A 674 18.59 -34.68 -3.16
N ARG A 675 19.07 -35.78 -2.62
CA ARG A 675 19.24 -37.06 -3.35
C ARG A 675 18.85 -38.25 -2.49
N ASP A 676 18.27 -39.26 -3.13
CA ASP A 676 18.02 -40.53 -2.50
C ASP A 676 19.35 -41.28 -2.37
N LEU A 677 19.75 -41.61 -1.16
CA LEU A 677 20.96 -42.35 -0.80
C LEU A 677 20.67 -43.83 -0.51
N SER A 678 19.46 -44.32 -0.67
CA SER A 678 19.03 -45.65 -0.30
C SER A 678 19.66 -46.72 -1.23
N ASP A 679 19.92 -46.38 -2.49
CA ASP A 679 20.63 -47.26 -3.46
C ASP A 679 22.02 -46.69 -3.80
N VAL A 680 23.03 -47.24 -3.17
CA VAL A 680 24.43 -46.85 -3.36
C VAL A 680 24.87 -47.00 -4.81
N LYS A 681 24.37 -48.01 -5.56
CA LYS A 681 24.72 -48.22 -6.97
C LYS A 681 24.09 -47.18 -7.89
N SER A 682 22.85 -46.75 -7.59
CA SER A 682 22.17 -45.66 -8.28
C SER A 682 22.85 -44.34 -8.01
N LEU A 683 23.24 -44.07 -6.76
CA LEU A 683 23.99 -42.90 -6.38
C LEU A 683 25.32 -42.78 -7.13
N TYR A 684 26.11 -43.82 -7.19
CA TYR A 684 27.37 -43.83 -7.95
C TYR A 684 27.14 -43.58 -9.45
N ARG A 685 26.07 -44.14 -10.03
CA ARG A 685 25.73 -43.90 -11.44
C ARG A 685 25.31 -42.44 -11.69
N GLN A 686 24.52 -41.87 -10.81
CA GLN A 686 24.11 -40.47 -10.91
C GLN A 686 25.28 -39.51 -10.73
N LEU A 687 26.17 -39.78 -9.77
CA LEU A 687 27.40 -39.03 -9.57
C LEU A 687 28.33 -39.10 -10.79
N ALA A 688 28.43 -40.27 -11.40
CA ALA A 688 29.24 -40.50 -12.60
C ALA A 688 28.66 -39.80 -13.85
N ARG A 689 27.34 -39.58 -13.90
CA ARG A 689 26.66 -38.92 -15.02
C ARG A 689 26.49 -37.39 -14.84
N GLY A 690 26.84 -36.84 -13.66
CA GLY A 690 26.61 -35.44 -13.35
C GLY A 690 25.13 -35.02 -13.22
N GLU A 691 24.22 -35.99 -13.24
CA GLU A 691 22.78 -35.78 -13.13
C GLU A 691 22.42 -35.45 -11.68
N LEU A 692 22.48 -34.16 -11.34
CA LEU A 692 21.88 -33.62 -10.14
C LEU A 692 20.39 -33.39 -10.42
N GLN A 693 19.49 -34.12 -9.76
CA GLN A 693 18.09 -33.64 -9.65
C GLN A 693 18.10 -32.41 -8.76
N SER A 694 18.36 -31.24 -9.32
CA SER A 694 18.02 -29.96 -8.72
C SER A 694 16.55 -29.73 -8.97
N LEU A 695 15.82 -29.34 -7.93
CA LEU A 695 14.55 -28.62 -8.14
C LEU A 695 14.76 -27.48 -9.13
N PRO A 696 13.70 -27.15 -9.92
CA PRO A 696 13.84 -26.08 -10.89
C PRO A 696 14.32 -24.84 -10.14
N ARG A 697 15.58 -24.53 -10.33
CA ARG A 697 16.11 -23.20 -10.10
C ARG A 697 15.34 -22.28 -11.01
N PRO A 698 15.24 -21.00 -10.68
CA PRO A 698 15.13 -20.04 -11.74
C PRO A 698 16.27 -20.38 -12.74
N GLU A 699 15.94 -21.11 -13.80
CA GLU A 699 16.89 -21.48 -14.83
C GLU A 699 17.30 -20.19 -15.50
N LEU A 700 18.53 -19.73 -15.19
CA LEU A 700 19.22 -18.83 -16.07
C LEU A 700 19.44 -19.63 -17.35
N ALA A 701 18.84 -19.18 -18.45
CA ALA A 701 19.15 -19.76 -19.75
C ALA A 701 20.66 -19.60 -19.97
N ASP A 702 21.41 -20.68 -19.81
CA ASP A 702 22.84 -20.70 -20.04
C ASP A 702 23.09 -20.44 -21.53
N ASP A 703 23.43 -19.20 -21.86
CA ASP A 703 24.18 -18.97 -23.11
C ASP A 703 25.63 -19.39 -22.85
N PRO A 704 26.11 -20.48 -23.48
CA PRO A 704 27.45 -21.04 -23.23
C PRO A 704 28.59 -20.06 -23.54
N TRP A 705 28.29 -18.95 -24.21
CA TRP A 705 29.27 -17.93 -24.63
C TRP A 705 29.44 -16.79 -23.61
N VAL A 706 28.58 -16.72 -22.59
CA VAL A 706 28.60 -15.63 -21.61
C VAL A 706 29.08 -16.14 -20.25
N LYS A 707 30.22 -15.67 -19.79
CA LYS A 707 30.70 -15.92 -18.44
C LYS A 707 29.92 -15.03 -17.44
N VAL A 708 28.78 -15.54 -16.98
CA VAL A 708 27.92 -14.82 -16.04
C VAL A 708 28.58 -14.78 -14.67
N PRO A 709 28.63 -13.63 -14.02
CA PRO A 709 29.05 -13.52 -12.62
C PRO A 709 28.13 -14.36 -11.71
N GLU A 710 28.69 -15.29 -10.93
CA GLU A 710 27.92 -16.18 -10.04
C GLU A 710 27.06 -15.40 -9.03
N VAL A 711 27.44 -14.19 -8.67
CA VAL A 711 26.71 -13.34 -7.75
C VAL A 711 25.28 -13.00 -8.24
N ILE A 712 25.05 -12.89 -9.56
CA ILE A 712 23.75 -12.60 -10.17
C ILE A 712 22.73 -13.68 -9.79
N GLN A 713 23.14 -14.95 -9.74
CA GLN A 713 22.27 -16.07 -9.40
C GLN A 713 21.67 -15.95 -7.99
N ASN A 714 22.41 -15.35 -7.07
CA ASN A 714 21.94 -15.15 -5.69
C ASN A 714 20.86 -14.05 -5.58
N TYR A 715 20.79 -13.18 -6.59
CA TYR A 715 19.84 -12.06 -6.65
C TYR A 715 18.67 -12.31 -7.59
N ALA A 716 18.68 -13.41 -8.35
CA ALA A 716 17.60 -13.74 -9.28
C ALA A 716 16.26 -13.95 -8.54
N VAL A 717 15.23 -13.25 -9.00
CA VAL A 717 13.87 -13.32 -8.45
C VAL A 717 12.91 -13.58 -9.60
N LYS A 718 12.24 -14.73 -9.58
CA LYS A 718 11.23 -15.06 -10.60
C LYS A 718 10.06 -14.07 -10.55
N GLY A 719 9.56 -13.66 -11.69
CA GLY A 719 8.49 -12.69 -11.85
C GLY A 719 8.96 -11.25 -11.84
N VAL A 720 10.28 -10.99 -11.82
CA VAL A 720 10.85 -9.63 -11.80
C VAL A 720 11.90 -9.51 -12.88
N ILE A 721 11.87 -8.40 -13.62
CA ILE A 721 12.92 -8.07 -14.57
C ILE A 721 14.06 -7.39 -13.80
N GLN A 722 15.28 -7.88 -13.95
CA GLN A 722 16.45 -7.41 -13.21
C GLN A 722 17.61 -7.11 -14.15
N TYR A 723 18.18 -5.91 -14.04
CA TYR A 723 19.34 -5.44 -14.79
C TYR A 723 20.55 -5.37 -13.86
N PHE A 724 21.63 -6.07 -14.20
CA PHE A 724 22.90 -6.04 -13.49
C PHE A 724 23.95 -5.39 -14.38
N LEU A 725 24.53 -4.31 -13.93
CA LEU A 725 25.38 -3.42 -14.71
C LEU A 725 26.82 -3.50 -14.19
N ARG A 726 27.77 -3.89 -15.04
CA ARG A 726 29.18 -3.93 -14.72
C ARG A 726 29.93 -2.92 -15.59
N SER A 727 30.46 -1.87 -14.98
CA SER A 727 31.27 -0.88 -15.70
C SER A 727 32.61 -1.46 -16.14
N ARG A 728 32.96 -1.25 -17.39
CA ARG A 728 34.29 -1.36 -17.97
C ARG A 728 34.81 0.03 -18.30
N GLU A 729 36.07 0.14 -18.76
CA GLU A 729 36.69 1.45 -19.01
C GLU A 729 35.86 2.35 -19.93
N ASP A 730 35.35 1.84 -21.05
CA ASP A 730 34.55 2.59 -22.03
C ASP A 730 33.18 2.00 -22.35
N GLU A 731 32.77 0.94 -21.68
CA GLU A 731 31.59 0.16 -21.99
C GLU A 731 30.87 -0.32 -20.70
N LEU A 732 29.62 -0.74 -20.82
CA LEU A 732 28.86 -1.42 -19.78
C LEU A 732 28.52 -2.84 -20.21
N ASP A 733 28.86 -3.84 -19.40
CA ASP A 733 28.27 -5.17 -19.50
C ASP A 733 26.89 -5.11 -18.84
N VAL A 734 25.86 -5.45 -19.58
CA VAL A 734 24.48 -5.46 -19.14
C VAL A 734 23.98 -6.89 -19.13
N PHE A 735 23.69 -7.42 -17.95
CA PHE A 735 23.05 -8.72 -17.76
C PHE A 735 21.59 -8.47 -17.39
N VAL A 736 20.67 -9.06 -18.12
CA VAL A 736 19.24 -8.89 -17.91
C VAL A 736 18.62 -10.24 -17.59
N LEU A 737 17.93 -10.33 -16.45
CA LEU A 737 17.05 -11.43 -16.13
C LEU A 737 15.61 -11.02 -16.45
N ASP A 738 14.95 -11.80 -17.29
CA ASP A 738 13.53 -11.62 -17.58
C ASP A 738 12.64 -12.19 -16.44
N GLU A 739 11.35 -12.09 -16.56
CA GLU A 739 10.36 -12.60 -15.59
C GLU A 739 10.48 -14.11 -15.32
N GLY A 740 10.96 -14.87 -16.29
CA GLY A 740 11.21 -16.29 -16.16
C GLY A 740 12.59 -16.64 -15.61
N ASN A 741 13.43 -15.62 -15.31
CA ASN A 741 14.88 -15.67 -15.08
C ASN A 741 15.69 -16.14 -16.29
N GLY A 742 15.16 -15.99 -17.50
CA GLY A 742 15.94 -16.10 -18.72
C GLY A 742 17.03 -15.02 -18.74
N LEU A 743 18.29 -15.40 -18.89
CA LEU A 743 19.42 -14.50 -18.92
C LEU A 743 19.67 -14.02 -20.36
N SER A 744 19.78 -12.72 -20.55
CA SER A 744 20.38 -12.10 -21.72
C SER A 744 21.57 -11.24 -21.32
N HIS A 745 22.56 -11.13 -22.21
CA HIS A 745 23.75 -10.28 -22.02
C HIS A 745 24.01 -9.48 -23.28
N TYR A 746 24.32 -8.20 -23.09
CA TYR A 746 24.82 -7.35 -24.15
C TYR A 746 25.82 -6.33 -23.60
N VAL A 747 26.60 -5.75 -24.49
CA VAL A 747 27.53 -4.67 -24.16
C VAL A 747 26.96 -3.36 -24.66
N HIS A 748 26.85 -2.39 -23.76
CA HIS A 748 26.38 -1.05 -24.08
C HIS A 748 27.60 -0.16 -24.27
N SER A 749 27.67 0.54 -25.40
CA SER A 749 28.84 1.36 -25.82
C SER A 749 29.03 2.63 -25.01
N ASN A 750 28.05 3.05 -24.21
CA ASN A 750 28.17 4.21 -23.34
C ASN A 750 28.41 3.74 -21.90
N PRO A 751 29.49 4.19 -21.20
CA PRO A 751 29.77 3.80 -19.83
C PRO A 751 28.83 4.45 -18.79
N ASP A 752 27.95 5.40 -19.20
CA ASP A 752 27.04 6.06 -18.26
C ASP A 752 25.86 5.15 -17.89
N VAL A 753 25.94 4.63 -16.67
CA VAL A 753 24.89 3.80 -16.06
C VAL A 753 23.56 4.54 -15.99
N SER A 754 23.58 5.85 -15.72
CA SER A 754 22.36 6.67 -15.56
C SER A 754 21.61 6.82 -16.88
N GLU A 755 22.32 6.98 -18.00
CA GLU A 755 21.72 7.08 -19.31
C GLU A 755 21.05 5.76 -19.72
N LEU A 756 21.73 4.62 -19.50
CA LEU A 756 21.13 3.31 -19.77
C LEU A 756 19.88 3.06 -18.92
N VAL A 757 19.96 3.33 -17.62
CA VAL A 757 18.82 3.17 -16.69
C VAL A 757 17.67 4.07 -17.11
N ASN A 758 17.94 5.31 -17.52
CA ASN A 758 16.95 6.23 -18.08
C ASN A 758 16.25 5.64 -19.32
N THR A 759 17.04 5.17 -20.29
CA THR A 759 16.51 4.62 -21.55
C THR A 759 15.65 3.38 -21.31
N VAL A 760 16.11 2.46 -20.47
CA VAL A 760 15.36 1.25 -20.11
C VAL A 760 14.08 1.61 -19.36
N THR A 761 14.16 2.53 -18.40
CA THR A 761 13.00 2.99 -17.65
C THR A 761 11.96 3.61 -18.56
N GLN A 762 12.38 4.43 -19.50
CA GLN A 762 11.52 5.04 -20.52
C GLN A 762 10.80 3.97 -21.34
N HIS A 763 11.52 2.93 -21.75
CA HIS A 763 10.93 1.84 -22.52
C HIS A 763 9.83 1.10 -21.73
N TYR A 764 10.07 0.78 -20.44
CA TYR A 764 9.10 0.06 -19.61
C TYR A 764 7.97 0.93 -19.07
N ALA A 765 8.23 2.20 -18.81
CA ALA A 765 7.21 3.12 -18.29
C ALA A 765 6.27 3.63 -19.39
N PHE A 766 6.76 3.79 -20.63
CA PHE A 766 6.07 4.50 -21.70
C PHE A 766 5.98 3.72 -23.02
N GLY A 767 6.54 2.50 -23.08
CA GLY A 767 6.46 1.64 -24.27
C GLY A 767 5.02 1.15 -24.52
N GLU A 768 4.70 0.88 -25.79
CA GLU A 768 3.45 0.19 -26.15
C GLU A 768 3.51 -1.26 -25.65
N VAL A 769 3.07 -1.50 -24.42
CA VAL A 769 2.97 -2.84 -23.88
C VAL A 769 1.58 -3.37 -24.12
N LEU A 770 1.48 -4.43 -24.90
CA LEU A 770 0.23 -5.09 -25.28
C LEU A 770 -0.51 -5.75 -24.10
N ASN A 771 0.13 -5.87 -22.94
CA ASN A 771 -0.45 -6.51 -21.75
C ASN A 771 -0.25 -5.64 -20.50
N LEU A 772 -1.33 -5.19 -19.90
CA LEU A 772 -1.37 -4.37 -18.67
C LEU A 772 -0.60 -4.96 -17.50
N LYS A 773 -0.58 -6.27 -17.39
CA LYS A 773 0.06 -6.99 -16.28
C LYS A 773 1.57 -6.80 -16.28
N ASN A 774 2.17 -6.66 -17.45
CA ASN A 774 3.60 -6.43 -17.60
C ASN A 774 4.00 -4.97 -17.39
N GLN A 775 3.05 -4.02 -17.44
CA GLN A 775 3.34 -2.60 -17.23
C GLN A 775 3.74 -2.26 -15.79
N PHE A 776 3.29 -3.05 -14.82
CA PHE A 776 3.72 -2.89 -13.43
C PHE A 776 5.00 -3.63 -13.08
N ASN A 777 5.54 -4.45 -13.99
CA ASN A 777 6.79 -5.16 -13.77
C ASN A 777 7.99 -4.28 -14.13
N PHE A 778 8.17 -3.21 -13.34
CA PHE A 778 9.24 -2.27 -13.54
C PHE A 778 10.59 -2.91 -13.23
N PRO A 779 11.61 -2.77 -14.10
CA PRO A 779 12.91 -3.40 -13.89
C PRO A 779 13.60 -2.92 -12.61
N GLN A 780 14.27 -3.84 -11.93
CA GLN A 780 15.20 -3.52 -10.85
C GLN A 780 16.60 -3.36 -11.43
N PHE A 781 17.31 -2.35 -10.96
CA PHE A 781 18.67 -2.06 -11.44
C PHE A 781 19.69 -2.25 -10.32
N PHE A 782 20.77 -2.96 -10.65
CA PHE A 782 21.86 -3.26 -9.74
C PHE A 782 23.20 -2.94 -10.38
N ARG A 783 24.14 -2.47 -9.58
CA ARG A 783 25.56 -2.34 -9.96
C ARG A 783 26.33 -3.53 -9.44
N LEU A 784 27.19 -4.09 -10.30
CA LEU A 784 28.18 -5.08 -9.92
C LEU A 784 29.48 -4.33 -9.55
N VAL A 785 29.81 -4.32 -8.25
CA VAL A 785 30.97 -3.57 -7.72
C VAL A 785 31.97 -4.56 -7.13
N ARG A 786 33.27 -4.34 -7.36
CA ARG A 786 34.33 -5.12 -6.69
C ARG A 786 34.63 -4.52 -5.32
N GLN A 787 34.39 -5.30 -4.26
CA GLN A 787 34.79 -4.98 -2.90
C GLN A 787 35.67 -6.11 -2.33
N ASN A 788 36.82 -5.78 -1.81
CA ASN A 788 37.75 -6.76 -1.19
C ASN A 788 38.11 -7.99 -2.08
N GLY A 789 38.17 -7.78 -3.39
CA GLY A 789 38.46 -8.85 -4.36
C GLY A 789 37.26 -9.70 -4.79
N ASN A 790 36.10 -9.57 -4.15
CA ASN A 790 34.85 -10.23 -4.51
C ASN A 790 33.93 -9.26 -5.27
N LEU A 791 33.04 -9.83 -6.09
CA LEU A 791 32.03 -9.09 -6.83
C LEU A 791 30.77 -9.04 -5.96
N ASP A 792 30.33 -7.83 -5.60
CA ASP A 792 29.11 -7.58 -4.84
C ASP A 792 28.05 -6.88 -5.70
N VAL A 793 26.78 -7.05 -5.32
CA VAL A 793 25.62 -6.45 -5.99
C VAL A 793 25.09 -5.30 -5.13
N VAL A 794 25.08 -4.09 -5.67
CA VAL A 794 24.59 -2.89 -5.00
C VAL A 794 23.39 -2.36 -5.78
N PRO A 795 22.22 -2.11 -5.15
CA PRO A 795 21.08 -1.50 -5.80
C PRO A 795 21.45 -0.11 -6.37
N PHE A 796 20.99 0.17 -7.59
CA PHE A 796 21.20 1.47 -8.22
C PHE A 796 20.24 2.50 -7.60
N GLY A 797 20.74 3.69 -7.28
CA GLY A 797 19.94 4.81 -6.78
C GLY A 797 19.69 4.83 -5.26
N VAL A 798 20.20 3.85 -4.50
CA VAL A 798 20.10 3.86 -3.02
C VAL A 798 21.30 4.59 -2.44
N THR A 799 21.11 5.83 -1.99
CA THR A 799 22.07 6.52 -1.16
C THR A 799 21.91 6.14 0.31
N ALA A 800 22.97 6.20 1.10
CA ALA A 800 22.96 5.82 2.53
C ALA A 800 21.90 6.60 3.36
N ARG A 801 21.46 7.78 2.92
CA ARG A 801 20.37 8.58 3.53
C ARG A 801 18.99 7.98 3.29
N ALA A 802 18.74 7.33 2.15
CA ALA A 802 17.44 6.71 1.85
C ALA A 802 17.12 5.49 2.73
N ALA A 803 18.13 4.90 3.39
CA ALA A 803 17.95 3.72 4.25
C ALA A 803 17.23 4.01 5.58
N GLN A 804 17.03 5.28 5.96
CA GLN A 804 16.44 5.65 7.25
C GLN A 804 14.98 6.14 7.16
N THR A 805 14.41 6.30 5.97
CA THR A 805 13.01 6.73 5.82
C THR A 805 12.09 5.52 5.70
N GLU A 806 11.25 5.30 6.72
CA GLU A 806 10.15 4.32 6.69
C GLU A 806 8.94 4.93 5.96
N PHE A 807 8.25 4.11 5.17
CA PHE A 807 6.98 4.46 4.52
C PHE A 807 5.78 4.21 5.43
#